data_5eb5662cb0c97a543068b41ed3debe89
#
_entry.id   5eb5662cb0c97a543068b41ed3debe89
#
_cell.length_a   1.000
_cell.length_b   1.000
_cell.length_c   1.000
_cell.angle_alpha   90.00
_cell.angle_beta   90.00
_cell.angle_gamma   90.00
#
_symmetry.space_group_name_H-M   'P 1'
#
loop_
_entity.id
_entity.type
_entity.pdbx_description
1 polymer ?
#
loop_
_entity_poly.entity_id
_entity_poly.type
_entity_poly.pdbx_seq_one_letter_code
_entity_poly.pdbx_strand_id
1 'polypeptide(L)'
;MTHAANNPFFGKFKTPFEPPPFDKIKIEHYEPAFDEGIKQMEKEVQEIANNPQPATFENTVVALERSGKLLETVSSVFFNVLGAEANDEMMEISQRVSPKLSQTSNNIFLNEKLLARVKSIYDKKEQLNLSTEDAKLLEDLYESFKANGATLNKDDKEKYRKLSMDLSMLTLQFDQNALKDKNRFELLITDENELSGLPESARDAAAMLAKSKDKDGWLFNLSAPSYIPFMRYSDKRDLREKMYREYMSVGNKGDEFDNKDIIKKIVNIRLEIAQLMGFKNYAEYALEHTMAKNSANVYKLLNQLLEAYKPIAINEYNAVEGFALGTEKENITVMPWDWSYYSEKLRDIRFKVNDEMTRPYFELSNVKKGVFGLATQLYGITFKENKKIPVYHPEVDAYEVYDADGKFLAILYTDFFPRDGKQSGAWMNNIKAQYKDKDGKDSRPQIVIVMNFTRPTDTKPSLLSFDEVNTLLHEFGHSLHGMLAQGTYSSLSGTSVYRDFVELPSQIMENWLTEKEFLDQIAVHYLTGEKIPQEMIQSLVNASNFNAGYLCCRQLSFGLLDMAWHTLEQPFDGDVAAFEKKAWAPTVIMPEVPEALMGTSFGHIFSGGYAAGYYGYKWAEVLDADAFSVFKSKGIFNKEVAKSFRDNILSKGGTEDPAVLYKRFRGQEPTIDALLIRNGIKK
;
A
#
# COMPACT_ATOMS: atom_id res chain seq x y z
N MET A 1 38.27 5.92 13.15
CA MET A 1 37.55 5.85 14.46
C MET A 1 36.74 7.10 14.82
N THR A 2 36.69 8.13 13.97
CA THR A 2 36.04 9.43 14.26
C THR A 2 34.62 9.56 13.75
N HIS A 3 34.10 8.65 12.90
CA HIS A 3 32.74 8.72 12.37
C HIS A 3 31.66 8.07 13.28
N ALA A 4 32.03 7.12 14.13
CA ALA A 4 31.08 6.45 15.02
C ALA A 4 30.53 7.35 16.16
N ALA A 5 31.33 8.32 16.63
CA ALA A 5 30.95 9.16 17.78
C ALA A 5 29.84 10.18 17.49
N ASN A 6 29.54 10.48 16.22
CA ASN A 6 28.55 11.49 15.80
C ASN A 6 27.35 10.91 15.01
N ASN A 7 27.21 9.59 14.93
CA ASN A 7 26.08 8.99 14.20
C ASN A 7 24.78 9.14 15.02
N PRO A 8 23.76 9.82 14.49
CA PRO A 8 22.51 10.06 15.21
C PRO A 8 21.79 8.80 15.69
N PHE A 9 22.00 7.65 15.02
CA PHE A 9 21.38 6.37 15.38
C PHE A 9 21.95 5.73 16.67
N PHE A 10 23.13 6.14 17.13
CA PHE A 10 23.79 5.51 18.29
C PHE A 10 23.38 6.11 19.64
N GLY A 11 22.32 6.88 19.68
CA GLY A 11 21.79 7.45 20.89
C GLY A 11 20.30 7.61 20.88
N LYS A 12 19.74 7.97 22.03
CA LYS A 12 18.32 8.31 22.11
C LYS A 12 18.06 9.60 21.33
N PHE A 13 17.01 9.61 20.51
CA PHE A 13 16.60 10.82 19.80
C PHE A 13 16.09 11.88 20.78
N LYS A 14 16.63 13.09 20.67
CA LYS A 14 16.30 14.24 21.54
C LYS A 14 15.36 15.23 20.86
N THR A 15 14.64 14.79 19.85
CA THR A 15 13.64 15.54 19.13
C THR A 15 12.31 15.60 19.91
N PRO A 16 11.44 16.57 19.67
CA PRO A 16 10.11 16.59 20.29
C PRO A 16 9.34 15.29 19.97
N PHE A 17 8.92 14.55 21.02
CA PHE A 17 8.27 13.22 20.92
C PHE A 17 9.16 12.09 20.42
N GLU A 18 10.46 12.27 20.32
CA GLU A 18 11.48 11.27 19.99
C GLU A 18 11.41 10.69 18.54
N PRO A 19 10.91 11.38 17.50
CA PRO A 19 11.09 10.91 16.14
C PRO A 19 12.54 11.04 15.67
N PRO A 20 12.92 10.36 14.55
CA PRO A 20 14.25 10.46 14.01
C PRO A 20 14.66 11.91 13.69
N PRO A 21 15.88 12.33 14.00
CA PRO A 21 16.39 13.64 13.65
C PRO A 21 16.79 13.70 12.17
N PHE A 22 15.81 13.69 11.28
CA PHE A 22 16.00 13.65 9.82
C PHE A 22 16.91 14.78 9.31
N ASP A 23 16.91 15.94 9.97
CA ASP A 23 17.77 17.08 9.66
C ASP A 23 19.26 16.82 9.94
N LYS A 24 19.58 15.80 10.74
CA LYS A 24 20.94 15.42 11.14
C LYS A 24 21.38 14.09 10.54
N ILE A 25 20.44 13.28 10.07
CA ILE A 25 20.76 11.99 9.44
C ILE A 25 21.26 12.27 8.01
N LYS A 26 22.44 11.74 7.70
CA LYS A 26 23.06 11.78 6.38
C LYS A 26 23.18 10.37 5.82
N ILE A 27 23.35 10.24 4.52
CA ILE A 27 23.48 8.95 3.83
C ILE A 27 24.63 8.12 4.43
N GLU A 28 25.77 8.75 4.73
CA GLU A 28 26.95 8.12 5.36
C GLU A 28 26.68 7.48 6.74
N HIS A 29 25.58 7.82 7.40
CA HIS A 29 25.23 7.28 8.73
C HIS A 29 24.55 5.92 8.66
N TYR A 30 23.90 5.57 7.54
CA TYR A 30 23.06 4.39 7.45
C TYR A 30 23.84 3.08 7.52
N GLU A 31 24.84 2.89 6.67
CA GLU A 31 25.56 1.61 6.61
C GLU A 31 26.26 1.25 7.93
N PRO A 32 27.00 2.18 8.59
CA PRO A 32 27.54 1.91 9.93
C PRO A 32 26.47 1.60 10.98
N ALA A 33 25.28 2.24 10.89
CA ALA A 33 24.18 1.97 11.81
C ALA A 33 23.57 0.59 11.58
N PHE A 34 23.45 0.15 10.33
CA PHE A 34 23.05 -1.22 10.00
C PHE A 34 24.04 -2.24 10.56
N ASP A 35 25.33 -2.05 10.33
CA ASP A 35 26.37 -2.98 10.79
C ASP A 35 26.37 -3.12 12.32
N GLU A 36 26.27 -2.02 13.05
CA GLU A 36 26.17 -2.06 14.51
C GLU A 36 24.83 -2.64 14.99
N GLY A 37 23.71 -2.31 14.31
CA GLY A 37 22.39 -2.85 14.62
C GLY A 37 22.33 -4.36 14.44
N ILE A 38 22.92 -4.90 13.38
CA ILE A 38 23.03 -6.33 13.12
C ILE A 38 23.86 -7.00 14.23
N LYS A 39 25.02 -6.43 14.55
CA LYS A 39 25.90 -6.95 15.60
C LYS A 39 25.21 -7.01 16.98
N GLN A 40 24.45 -5.96 17.33
CA GLN A 40 23.69 -5.93 18.58
C GLN A 40 22.58 -6.97 18.58
N MET A 41 21.82 -7.07 17.49
CA MET A 41 20.75 -8.06 17.35
C MET A 41 21.27 -9.49 17.48
N GLU A 42 22.36 -9.82 16.79
CA GLU A 42 22.97 -11.15 16.86
C GLU A 42 23.45 -11.47 18.26
N LYS A 43 24.07 -10.50 18.97
CA LYS A 43 24.49 -10.67 20.37
C LYS A 43 23.28 -10.94 21.28
N GLU A 44 22.22 -10.15 21.21
CA GLU A 44 21.01 -10.31 22.01
C GLU A 44 20.36 -11.68 21.78
N VAL A 45 20.26 -12.11 20.52
CA VAL A 45 19.73 -13.43 20.14
C VAL A 45 20.59 -14.57 20.70
N GLN A 46 21.93 -14.46 20.64
CA GLN A 46 22.81 -15.46 21.23
C GLN A 46 22.69 -15.52 22.74
N GLU A 47 22.51 -14.40 23.42
CA GLU A 47 22.26 -14.37 24.86
C GLU A 47 20.96 -15.09 25.23
N ILE A 48 19.88 -14.90 24.44
CA ILE A 48 18.60 -15.61 24.64
C ILE A 48 18.80 -17.11 24.36
N ALA A 49 19.41 -17.48 23.25
CA ALA A 49 19.60 -18.88 22.83
C ALA A 49 20.45 -19.69 23.80
N ASN A 50 21.47 -19.06 24.40
CA ASN A 50 22.41 -19.68 25.32
C ASN A 50 22.11 -19.43 26.81
N ASN A 51 20.95 -18.86 27.14
CA ASN A 51 20.52 -18.61 28.52
C ASN A 51 20.48 -19.95 29.29
N PRO A 52 21.22 -20.10 30.39
CA PRO A 52 21.28 -21.34 31.16
C PRO A 52 19.99 -21.63 31.94
N GLN A 53 19.14 -20.62 32.15
CA GLN A 53 17.89 -20.79 32.84
C GLN A 53 16.86 -21.49 31.94
N PRO A 54 15.92 -22.27 32.52
CA PRO A 54 14.82 -22.84 31.76
C PRO A 54 14.08 -21.76 30.96
N ALA A 55 13.63 -22.13 29.76
CA ALA A 55 12.90 -21.21 28.89
C ALA A 55 11.54 -20.85 29.52
N THR A 56 11.29 -19.55 29.61
CA THR A 56 10.00 -18.98 30.02
C THR A 56 9.48 -18.06 28.95
N PHE A 57 8.19 -17.75 28.99
CA PHE A 57 7.59 -16.78 28.09
C PHE A 57 8.35 -15.44 28.12
N GLU A 58 8.68 -14.94 29.32
CA GLU A 58 9.37 -13.66 29.49
C GLU A 58 10.83 -13.71 29.03
N ASN A 59 11.63 -14.72 29.43
CA ASN A 59 13.06 -14.75 29.11
C ASN A 59 13.37 -15.22 27.68
N THR A 60 12.38 -15.62 26.93
CA THR A 60 12.57 -16.14 25.56
C THR A 60 11.66 -15.40 24.56
N VAL A 61 10.36 -15.46 24.69
CA VAL A 61 9.41 -14.88 23.73
C VAL A 61 9.44 -13.35 23.80
N VAL A 62 9.23 -12.80 24.99
CA VAL A 62 9.26 -11.34 25.20
C VAL A 62 10.65 -10.77 24.99
N ALA A 63 11.70 -11.49 25.45
CA ALA A 63 13.08 -11.07 25.23
C ALA A 63 13.42 -10.97 23.74
N LEU A 64 12.95 -11.93 22.93
CA LEU A 64 13.14 -11.90 21.48
C LEU A 64 12.35 -10.77 20.81
N GLU A 65 11.10 -10.56 21.21
CA GLU A 65 10.26 -9.45 20.74
C GLU A 65 10.89 -8.08 21.00
N ARG A 66 11.60 -7.93 22.10
CA ARG A 66 12.26 -6.67 22.49
C ARG A 66 13.68 -6.51 21.96
N SER A 67 14.24 -7.53 21.28
CA SER A 67 15.59 -7.49 20.73
C SER A 67 15.69 -6.65 19.45
N GLY A 68 16.92 -6.23 19.11
CA GLY A 68 17.23 -5.61 17.83
C GLY A 68 16.68 -4.19 17.61
N LYS A 69 16.47 -3.42 18.66
CA LYS A 69 15.87 -2.07 18.55
C LYS A 69 16.64 -1.10 17.66
N LEU A 70 17.96 -1.13 17.66
CA LEU A 70 18.77 -0.30 16.76
C LEU A 70 18.55 -0.70 15.30
N LEU A 71 18.58 -2.01 15.02
CA LEU A 71 18.36 -2.53 13.67
C LEU A 71 16.96 -2.21 13.16
N GLU A 72 15.95 -2.37 14.00
CA GLU A 72 14.56 -1.97 13.69
C GLU A 72 14.48 -0.48 13.35
N THR A 73 15.09 0.38 14.15
CA THR A 73 15.08 1.83 13.97
C THR A 73 15.76 2.25 12.67
N VAL A 74 16.99 1.79 12.42
CA VAL A 74 17.71 2.18 11.20
C VAL A 74 17.05 1.62 9.95
N SER A 75 16.55 0.37 10.00
CA SER A 75 15.82 -0.24 8.88
C SER A 75 14.54 0.54 8.55
N SER A 76 13.77 0.85 9.56
CA SER A 76 12.53 1.61 9.38
C SER A 76 12.79 2.99 8.77
N VAL A 77 13.76 3.74 9.29
CA VAL A 77 14.11 5.06 8.75
C VAL A 77 14.64 4.96 7.33
N PHE A 78 15.61 4.07 7.09
CA PHE A 78 16.25 3.94 5.79
C PHE A 78 15.26 3.54 4.68
N PHE A 79 14.48 2.48 4.89
CA PHE A 79 13.58 1.98 3.85
C PHE A 79 12.38 2.89 3.61
N ASN A 80 11.91 3.63 4.63
CA ASN A 80 10.90 4.68 4.42
C ASN A 80 11.46 5.81 3.55
N VAL A 81 12.66 6.29 3.83
CA VAL A 81 13.29 7.34 3.02
C VAL A 81 13.63 6.82 1.62
N LEU A 82 14.13 5.59 1.49
CA LEU A 82 14.42 4.97 0.19
C LEU A 82 13.17 4.90 -0.70
N GLY A 83 12.00 4.58 -0.14
CA GLY A 83 10.75 4.56 -0.91
C GLY A 83 10.27 5.93 -1.38
N ALA A 84 10.56 6.98 -0.60
CA ALA A 84 10.04 8.33 -0.83
C ALA A 84 11.04 9.30 -1.45
N GLU A 85 12.36 9.06 -1.32
CA GLU A 85 13.43 9.99 -1.71
C GLU A 85 14.69 9.24 -2.12
N ALA A 86 14.57 8.21 -2.96
CA ALA A 86 15.70 7.42 -3.42
C ALA A 86 16.66 8.23 -4.30
N ASN A 87 17.95 7.95 -4.15
CA ASN A 87 19.00 8.33 -5.08
C ASN A 87 19.94 7.15 -5.32
N ASP A 88 20.88 7.25 -6.26
CA ASP A 88 21.77 6.15 -6.62
C ASP A 88 22.59 5.64 -5.44
N GLU A 89 23.11 6.53 -4.58
CA GLU A 89 23.89 6.15 -3.40
C GLU A 89 23.05 5.36 -2.39
N MET A 90 21.80 5.78 -2.14
CA MET A 90 20.89 5.01 -1.27
C MET A 90 20.50 3.66 -1.89
N MET A 91 20.31 3.60 -3.20
CA MET A 91 20.06 2.34 -3.91
C MET A 91 21.24 1.37 -3.76
N GLU A 92 22.48 1.86 -3.89
CA GLU A 92 23.69 1.06 -3.68
C GLU A 92 23.81 0.56 -2.24
N ILE A 93 23.54 1.41 -1.24
CA ILE A 93 23.51 0.99 0.18
C ILE A 93 22.45 -0.11 0.37
N SER A 94 21.26 0.05 -0.18
CA SER A 94 20.19 -0.96 -0.06
C SER A 94 20.61 -2.32 -0.63
N GLN A 95 21.36 -2.33 -1.75
CA GLN A 95 21.92 -3.55 -2.34
C GLN A 95 22.97 -4.22 -1.45
N ARG A 96 23.77 -3.44 -0.71
CA ARG A 96 24.76 -3.99 0.21
C ARG A 96 24.17 -4.48 1.53
N VAL A 97 23.13 -3.80 2.05
CA VAL A 97 22.56 -4.15 3.36
C VAL A 97 21.48 -5.24 3.28
N SER A 98 20.72 -5.33 2.18
CA SER A 98 19.64 -6.32 2.04
C SER A 98 20.09 -7.77 2.21
N PRO A 99 21.22 -8.23 1.64
CA PRO A 99 21.73 -9.57 1.91
C PRO A 99 22.13 -9.78 3.38
N LYS A 100 22.71 -8.76 4.02
CA LYS A 100 23.08 -8.82 5.45
C LYS A 100 21.84 -8.96 6.33
N LEU A 101 20.75 -8.25 6.01
CA LEU A 101 19.48 -8.36 6.74
C LEU A 101 18.85 -9.74 6.58
N SER A 102 18.84 -10.27 5.35
CA SER A 102 18.37 -11.63 5.07
C SER A 102 19.20 -12.67 5.85
N GLN A 103 20.51 -12.54 5.86
CA GLN A 103 21.40 -13.41 6.61
C GLN A 103 21.12 -13.34 8.13
N THR A 104 20.92 -12.14 8.67
CA THR A 104 20.59 -11.93 10.09
C THR A 104 19.27 -12.61 10.44
N SER A 105 18.24 -12.43 9.63
CA SER A 105 16.95 -13.10 9.79
C SER A 105 17.11 -14.62 9.77
N ASN A 106 17.86 -15.16 8.81
CA ASN A 106 18.16 -16.59 8.73
C ASN A 106 18.92 -17.10 9.97
N ASN A 107 19.87 -16.33 10.49
CA ASN A 107 20.60 -16.69 11.70
C ASN A 107 19.69 -16.80 12.93
N ILE A 108 18.63 -16.03 12.98
CA ILE A 108 17.61 -16.08 14.04
C ILE A 108 16.72 -17.32 13.86
N PHE A 109 16.02 -17.40 12.73
CA PHE A 109 14.98 -18.41 12.51
C PHE A 109 15.53 -19.83 12.28
N LEU A 110 16.77 -19.97 11.83
CA LEU A 110 17.42 -21.27 11.66
C LEU A 110 18.26 -21.69 12.89
N ASN A 111 18.22 -20.91 13.98
CA ASN A 111 18.91 -21.23 15.23
C ASN A 111 18.19 -22.34 15.99
N GLU A 112 18.79 -23.52 16.07
CA GLU A 112 18.20 -24.72 16.69
C GLU A 112 17.99 -24.56 18.21
N LYS A 113 18.92 -23.89 18.91
CA LYS A 113 18.77 -23.64 20.35
C LYS A 113 17.61 -22.70 20.63
N LEU A 114 17.46 -21.68 19.82
CA LEU A 114 16.35 -20.71 19.95
C LEU A 114 15.02 -21.38 19.65
N LEU A 115 14.94 -22.16 18.58
CA LEU A 115 13.75 -22.97 18.28
C LEU A 115 13.37 -23.89 19.44
N ALA A 116 14.35 -24.61 20.01
CA ALA A 116 14.10 -25.52 21.14
C ALA A 116 13.48 -24.80 22.34
N ARG A 117 13.97 -23.58 22.65
CA ARG A 117 13.42 -22.75 23.73
C ARG A 117 11.99 -22.32 23.44
N VAL A 118 11.73 -21.78 22.27
CA VAL A 118 10.39 -21.35 21.84
C VAL A 118 9.41 -22.52 21.82
N LYS A 119 9.82 -23.66 21.25
CA LYS A 119 9.00 -24.87 21.20
C LYS A 119 8.64 -25.42 22.58
N SER A 120 9.59 -25.39 23.51
CA SER A 120 9.34 -25.88 24.88
C SER A 120 8.27 -25.05 25.61
N ILE A 121 8.14 -23.76 25.28
CA ILE A 121 7.09 -22.87 25.79
C ILE A 121 5.78 -23.13 25.05
N TYR A 122 5.83 -23.24 23.73
CA TYR A 122 4.67 -23.51 22.88
C TYR A 122 3.97 -24.82 23.26
N ASP A 123 4.71 -25.89 23.48
CA ASP A 123 4.17 -27.20 23.87
C ASP A 123 3.43 -27.18 25.23
N LYS A 124 3.73 -26.19 26.09
CA LYS A 124 3.11 -25.99 27.39
C LYS A 124 2.11 -24.83 27.45
N LYS A 125 1.76 -24.23 26.31
CA LYS A 125 0.97 -22.99 26.27
C LYS A 125 -0.33 -23.03 27.05
N GLU A 126 -1.03 -24.17 27.05
CA GLU A 126 -2.29 -24.34 27.80
C GLU A 126 -2.09 -24.30 29.33
N GLN A 127 -0.87 -24.56 29.82
CA GLN A 127 -0.53 -24.57 31.23
C GLN A 127 -0.02 -23.20 31.74
N LEU A 128 0.29 -22.29 30.84
CA LEU A 128 0.95 -21.01 31.17
C LEU A 128 -0.02 -19.89 31.52
N ASN A 129 -1.32 -20.12 31.35
CA ASN A 129 -2.36 -19.12 31.65
C ASN A 129 -2.10 -17.75 30.98
N LEU A 130 -1.68 -17.77 29.72
CA LEU A 130 -1.33 -16.57 28.95
C LEU A 130 -2.58 -15.71 28.66
N SER A 131 -2.38 -14.40 28.60
CA SER A 131 -3.40 -13.51 28.03
C SER A 131 -3.63 -13.82 26.54
N THR A 132 -4.74 -13.35 25.97
CA THR A 132 -5.02 -13.53 24.53
C THR A 132 -3.89 -12.98 23.67
N GLU A 133 -3.35 -11.81 23.99
CA GLU A 133 -2.25 -11.18 23.27
C GLU A 133 -0.93 -11.97 23.42
N ASP A 134 -0.61 -12.42 24.64
CA ASP A 134 0.59 -13.24 24.88
C ASP A 134 0.51 -14.58 24.14
N ALA A 135 -0.65 -15.22 24.16
CA ALA A 135 -0.88 -16.46 23.42
C ALA A 135 -0.72 -16.25 21.91
N LYS A 136 -1.22 -15.15 21.40
CA LYS A 136 -1.06 -14.78 19.97
C LYS A 136 0.39 -14.52 19.61
N LEU A 137 1.13 -13.80 20.44
CA LEU A 137 2.57 -13.57 20.22
C LEU A 137 3.35 -14.88 20.16
N LEU A 138 3.12 -15.80 21.09
CA LEU A 138 3.76 -17.11 21.12
C LEU A 138 3.43 -17.94 19.89
N GLU A 139 2.17 -17.98 19.50
CA GLU A 139 1.71 -18.72 18.32
C GLU A 139 2.34 -18.16 17.04
N ASP A 140 2.25 -16.85 16.83
CA ASP A 140 2.83 -16.20 15.65
C ASP A 140 4.34 -16.37 15.58
N LEU A 141 5.04 -16.30 16.70
CA LEU A 141 6.48 -16.53 16.75
C LEU A 141 6.83 -17.97 16.37
N TYR A 142 6.15 -18.96 16.94
CA TYR A 142 6.39 -20.37 16.61
C TYR A 142 6.09 -20.68 15.15
N GLU A 143 4.97 -20.19 14.63
CA GLU A 143 4.63 -20.32 13.22
C GLU A 143 5.64 -19.62 12.30
N SER A 144 6.17 -18.45 12.72
CA SER A 144 7.23 -17.76 11.98
C SER A 144 8.52 -18.58 11.91
N PHE A 145 8.89 -19.25 12.98
CA PHE A 145 10.03 -20.18 12.93
C PHE A 145 9.82 -21.30 11.91
N LYS A 146 8.67 -21.93 11.91
CA LYS A 146 8.35 -22.98 10.92
C LYS A 146 8.35 -22.44 9.48
N ALA A 147 7.71 -21.32 9.26
CA ALA A 147 7.60 -20.68 7.94
C ALA A 147 8.97 -20.23 7.38
N ASN A 148 9.95 -19.98 8.25
CA ASN A 148 11.30 -19.59 7.86
C ASN A 148 12.32 -20.74 7.96
N GLY A 149 11.88 -21.97 7.90
CA GLY A 149 12.74 -23.14 7.72
C GLY A 149 13.35 -23.73 8.97
N ALA A 150 12.89 -23.35 10.16
CA ALA A 150 13.46 -23.84 11.43
C ALA A 150 13.45 -25.36 11.58
N THR A 151 12.49 -26.03 10.98
CA THR A 151 12.31 -27.50 11.04
C THR A 151 12.99 -28.26 9.89
N LEU A 152 13.66 -27.56 8.98
CA LEU A 152 14.39 -28.16 7.86
C LEU A 152 15.65 -28.90 8.34
N ASN A 153 16.07 -29.92 7.58
CA ASN A 153 17.39 -30.51 7.79
C ASN A 153 18.52 -29.53 7.43
N LYS A 154 19.76 -29.91 7.72
CA LYS A 154 20.92 -29.02 7.55
C LYS A 154 21.11 -28.56 6.09
N ASP A 155 21.00 -29.48 5.14
CA ASP A 155 21.23 -29.19 3.71
C ASP A 155 20.13 -28.27 3.17
N ASP A 156 18.88 -28.51 3.53
CA ASP A 156 17.74 -27.68 3.14
C ASP A 156 17.77 -26.30 3.82
N LYS A 157 18.30 -26.18 5.04
CA LYS A 157 18.54 -24.87 5.69
C LYS A 157 19.56 -24.02 4.90
N GLU A 158 20.66 -24.62 4.45
CA GLU A 158 21.65 -23.91 3.63
C GLU A 158 21.06 -23.49 2.27
N LYS A 159 20.26 -24.36 1.66
CA LYS A 159 19.54 -24.05 0.44
C LYS A 159 18.56 -22.87 0.66
N TYR A 160 17.79 -22.92 1.73
CA TYR A 160 16.87 -21.82 2.10
C TYR A 160 17.62 -20.50 2.34
N ARG A 161 18.77 -20.53 3.03
CA ARG A 161 19.60 -19.32 3.23
C ARG A 161 19.93 -18.66 1.88
N LYS A 162 20.42 -19.42 0.93
CA LYS A 162 20.77 -18.92 -0.38
C LYS A 162 19.55 -18.36 -1.13
N LEU A 163 18.44 -19.11 -1.16
CA LEU A 163 17.22 -18.71 -1.85
C LEU A 163 16.63 -17.41 -1.27
N SER A 164 16.58 -17.27 0.05
CA SER A 164 16.04 -16.07 0.69
C SER A 164 16.91 -14.84 0.44
N MET A 165 18.23 -15.00 0.42
CA MET A 165 19.17 -13.90 0.09
C MET A 165 19.01 -13.49 -1.38
N ASP A 166 19.00 -14.44 -2.30
CA ASP A 166 18.79 -14.18 -3.74
C ASP A 166 17.45 -13.48 -3.98
N LEU A 167 16.38 -13.92 -3.30
CA LEU A 167 15.06 -13.32 -3.41
C LEU A 167 15.06 -11.86 -2.94
N SER A 168 15.69 -11.56 -1.82
CA SER A 168 15.75 -10.18 -1.31
C SER A 168 16.47 -9.23 -2.27
N MET A 169 17.50 -9.70 -2.96
CA MET A 169 18.19 -8.92 -3.99
C MET A 169 17.35 -8.72 -5.25
N LEU A 170 16.66 -9.76 -5.69
CA LEU A 170 15.84 -9.71 -6.91
C LEU A 170 14.61 -8.81 -6.73
N THR A 171 13.95 -8.85 -5.59
CA THR A 171 12.81 -7.98 -5.29
C THR A 171 13.22 -6.51 -5.27
N LEU A 172 14.36 -6.21 -4.70
CA LEU A 172 14.94 -4.86 -4.70
C LEU A 172 15.30 -4.39 -6.12
N GLN A 173 15.95 -5.26 -6.91
CA GLN A 173 16.32 -4.97 -8.29
C GLN A 173 15.09 -4.70 -9.16
N PHE A 174 14.00 -5.43 -8.93
CA PHE A 174 12.73 -5.25 -9.60
C PHE A 174 12.21 -3.81 -9.44
N ASP A 175 12.15 -3.31 -8.20
CA ASP A 175 11.68 -1.96 -7.90
C ASP A 175 12.60 -0.88 -8.51
N GLN A 176 13.90 -1.06 -8.38
CA GLN A 176 14.87 -0.09 -8.90
C GLN A 176 14.80 0.00 -10.43
N ASN A 177 14.65 -1.13 -11.12
CA ASN A 177 14.46 -1.16 -12.57
C ASN A 177 13.18 -0.45 -12.99
N ALA A 178 12.06 -0.73 -12.33
CA ALA A 178 10.77 -0.10 -12.63
C ALA A 178 10.83 1.42 -12.42
N LEU A 179 11.45 1.88 -11.33
CA LEU A 179 11.60 3.31 -11.06
C LEU A 179 12.46 4.01 -12.11
N LYS A 180 13.62 3.45 -12.43
CA LYS A 180 14.54 4.02 -13.44
C LYS A 180 13.94 4.05 -14.84
N ASP A 181 13.27 2.96 -15.24
CA ASP A 181 12.63 2.90 -16.56
C ASP A 181 11.47 3.89 -16.69
N LYS A 182 10.65 4.00 -15.64
CA LYS A 182 9.57 5.00 -15.61
C LYS A 182 10.10 6.42 -15.74
N ASN A 183 11.17 6.76 -15.02
CA ASN A 183 11.70 8.13 -14.96
C ASN A 183 12.43 8.60 -16.22
N ARG A 184 12.86 7.70 -17.08
CA ARG A 184 13.55 8.09 -18.33
C ARG A 184 12.59 8.50 -19.45
N PHE A 185 11.28 8.21 -19.33
CA PHE A 185 10.31 8.67 -20.34
C PHE A 185 9.88 10.10 -20.10
N GLU A 186 9.97 10.90 -21.16
CA GLU A 186 9.50 12.28 -21.21
C GLU A 186 8.81 12.55 -22.54
N LEU A 187 7.62 13.16 -22.50
CA LEU A 187 6.93 13.69 -23.67
C LEU A 187 6.95 15.22 -23.60
N LEU A 188 7.85 15.84 -24.34
CA LEU A 188 7.93 17.29 -24.48
C LEU A 188 7.06 17.76 -25.65
N ILE A 189 6.09 18.62 -25.39
CA ILE A 189 5.25 19.27 -26.38
C ILE A 189 5.67 20.73 -26.49
N THR A 190 5.94 21.21 -27.70
CA THR A 190 6.33 22.60 -28.00
C THR A 190 5.32 23.32 -28.87
N ASP A 191 4.41 22.60 -29.54
CA ASP A 191 3.30 23.15 -30.32
C ASP A 191 2.01 23.14 -29.46
N GLU A 192 1.47 24.32 -29.21
CA GLU A 192 0.24 24.50 -28.44
C GLU A 192 -0.96 23.74 -29.02
N ASN A 193 -1.01 23.53 -30.34
CA ASN A 193 -2.07 22.75 -30.98
C ASN A 193 -2.08 21.27 -30.51
N GLU A 194 -0.96 20.75 -30.12
CA GLU A 194 -0.82 19.40 -29.57
C GLU A 194 -1.41 19.25 -28.14
N LEU A 195 -1.75 20.36 -27.49
CA LEU A 195 -2.38 20.40 -26.15
C LEU A 195 -3.90 20.34 -26.23
N SER A 196 -4.50 20.22 -27.39
CA SER A 196 -5.95 20.21 -27.58
C SER A 196 -6.63 19.23 -26.62
N GLY A 197 -7.70 19.70 -25.97
CA GLY A 197 -8.49 18.93 -25.00
C GLY A 197 -7.95 18.94 -23.57
N LEU A 198 -6.65 19.21 -23.38
CA LEU A 198 -6.06 19.26 -22.06
C LEU A 198 -6.57 20.47 -21.26
N PRO A 199 -7.04 20.27 -20.03
CA PRO A 199 -7.50 21.37 -19.19
C PRO A 199 -6.32 22.25 -18.75
N GLU A 200 -6.63 23.48 -18.35
CA GLU A 200 -5.64 24.45 -17.86
C GLU A 200 -4.77 23.88 -16.74
N SER A 201 -5.37 23.15 -15.81
CA SER A 201 -4.63 22.50 -14.72
C SER A 201 -3.52 21.56 -15.20
N ALA A 202 -3.79 20.76 -16.21
CA ALA A 202 -2.81 19.84 -16.80
C ALA A 202 -1.72 20.58 -17.58
N ARG A 203 -2.10 21.64 -18.31
CA ARG A 203 -1.14 22.49 -19.05
C ARG A 203 -0.20 23.23 -18.10
N ASP A 204 -0.72 23.83 -17.06
CA ASP A 204 0.08 24.54 -16.04
C ASP A 204 1.07 23.60 -15.34
N ALA A 205 0.62 22.42 -14.96
CA ALA A 205 1.48 21.41 -14.34
C ALA A 205 2.59 20.94 -15.30
N ALA A 206 2.27 20.74 -16.59
CA ALA A 206 3.24 20.35 -17.60
C ALA A 206 4.26 21.45 -17.90
N ALA A 207 3.82 22.72 -17.92
CA ALA A 207 4.71 23.88 -18.09
C ALA A 207 5.68 24.01 -16.92
N MET A 208 5.21 23.81 -15.67
CA MET A 208 6.06 23.83 -14.49
C MET A 208 7.07 22.68 -14.48
N LEU A 209 6.66 21.49 -14.89
CA LEU A 209 7.55 20.34 -14.99
C LEU A 209 8.65 20.59 -16.03
N ALA A 210 8.31 21.15 -17.20
CA ALA A 210 9.27 21.54 -18.21
C ALA A 210 10.29 22.55 -17.67
N LYS A 211 9.80 23.61 -17.01
CA LYS A 211 10.64 24.63 -16.38
C LYS A 211 11.58 24.06 -15.32
N SER A 212 11.12 23.12 -14.50
CA SER A 212 11.93 22.46 -13.47
C SER A 212 13.10 21.63 -14.05
N LYS A 213 13.00 21.29 -15.33
CA LYS A 213 14.02 20.53 -16.08
C LYS A 213 14.72 21.39 -17.17
N ASP A 214 14.64 22.70 -17.04
CA ASP A 214 15.25 23.67 -17.98
C ASP A 214 14.82 23.45 -19.44
N LYS A 215 13.55 23.10 -19.66
CA LYS A 215 12.96 22.87 -20.99
C LYS A 215 11.87 23.89 -21.30
N ASP A 216 11.81 24.32 -22.56
CA ASP A 216 10.73 25.16 -23.06
C ASP A 216 9.57 24.30 -23.55
N GLY A 217 8.35 24.68 -23.20
CA GLY A 217 7.13 23.99 -23.60
C GLY A 217 6.41 23.30 -22.44
N TRP A 218 5.82 22.16 -22.71
CA TRP A 218 5.00 21.39 -21.78
C TRP A 218 5.53 19.96 -21.70
N LEU A 219 5.94 19.55 -20.50
CA LEU A 219 6.53 18.24 -20.28
C LEU A 219 5.56 17.32 -19.55
N PHE A 220 5.30 16.15 -20.14
CA PHE A 220 4.51 15.08 -19.54
C PHE A 220 5.42 13.88 -19.27
N ASN A 221 5.10 13.17 -18.20
CA ASN A 221 5.79 11.95 -17.80
C ASN A 221 4.78 10.88 -17.34
N LEU A 222 5.27 9.78 -16.78
CA LEU A 222 4.43 8.67 -16.33
C LEU A 222 3.99 8.76 -14.87
N SER A 223 4.21 9.90 -14.20
CA SER A 223 3.62 10.10 -12.87
C SER A 223 2.09 10.24 -12.97
N ALA A 224 1.39 9.79 -11.93
CA ALA A 224 -0.08 9.79 -11.95
C ALA A 224 -0.69 11.17 -12.26
N PRO A 225 -0.23 12.30 -11.65
CA PRO A 225 -0.79 13.62 -11.95
C PRO A 225 -0.53 14.11 -13.37
N SER A 226 0.47 13.55 -14.06
CA SER A 226 0.77 13.85 -15.47
C SER A 226 0.03 12.93 -16.42
N TYR A 227 0.09 11.62 -16.17
CA TYR A 227 -0.46 10.57 -17.03
C TYR A 227 -1.98 10.54 -17.03
N ILE A 228 -2.63 10.56 -15.86
CA ILE A 228 -4.09 10.37 -15.74
C ILE A 228 -4.87 11.50 -16.46
N PRO A 229 -4.60 12.80 -16.22
CA PRO A 229 -5.30 13.85 -16.95
C PRO A 229 -5.02 13.83 -18.45
N PHE A 230 -3.80 13.46 -18.86
CA PHE A 230 -3.45 13.33 -20.28
C PHE A 230 -4.35 12.28 -20.97
N MET A 231 -4.48 11.10 -20.37
CA MET A 231 -5.29 10.01 -20.91
C MET A 231 -6.80 10.32 -20.91
N ARG A 232 -7.27 11.12 -19.95
CA ARG A 232 -8.68 11.51 -19.85
C ARG A 232 -9.10 12.60 -20.83
N TYR A 233 -8.18 13.55 -21.12
CA TYR A 233 -8.59 14.80 -21.75
C TYR A 233 -7.91 15.12 -23.08
N SER A 234 -6.72 14.59 -23.36
CA SER A 234 -6.04 14.91 -24.62
C SER A 234 -6.86 14.44 -25.82
N ASP A 235 -7.17 15.38 -26.74
CA ASP A 235 -7.82 15.07 -28.03
C ASP A 235 -6.88 14.34 -29.00
N LYS A 236 -5.58 14.33 -28.73
CA LYS A 236 -4.56 13.72 -29.60
C LYS A 236 -4.46 12.23 -29.33
N ARG A 237 -5.20 11.44 -30.11
CA ARG A 237 -5.25 9.97 -29.94
C ARG A 237 -3.89 9.31 -30.06
N ASP A 238 -3.06 9.76 -31.01
CA ASP A 238 -1.70 9.26 -31.21
C ASP A 238 -0.79 9.51 -29.99
N LEU A 239 -0.94 10.65 -29.34
CA LEU A 239 -0.21 10.96 -28.11
C LEU A 239 -0.74 10.15 -26.90
N ARG A 240 -2.05 9.91 -26.81
CA ARG A 240 -2.61 9.00 -25.82
C ARG A 240 -2.06 7.58 -26.01
N GLU A 241 -2.04 7.09 -27.26
CA GLU A 241 -1.46 5.78 -27.58
C GLU A 241 0.01 5.71 -27.16
N LYS A 242 0.82 6.74 -27.49
CA LYS A 242 2.22 6.80 -27.08
C LYS A 242 2.40 6.76 -25.57
N MET A 243 1.65 7.59 -24.84
CA MET A 243 1.69 7.61 -23.36
C MET A 243 1.29 6.25 -22.78
N TYR A 244 0.24 5.63 -23.28
CA TYR A 244 -0.24 4.32 -22.85
C TYR A 244 0.81 3.22 -23.06
N ARG A 245 1.37 3.15 -24.27
CA ARG A 245 2.39 2.15 -24.60
C ARG A 245 3.63 2.28 -23.73
N GLU A 246 4.07 3.49 -23.46
CA GLU A 246 5.20 3.74 -22.55
C GLU A 246 4.87 3.36 -21.11
N TYR A 247 3.69 3.72 -20.62
CA TYR A 247 3.22 3.38 -19.27
C TYR A 247 3.13 1.85 -19.08
N MET A 248 2.54 1.16 -20.04
CA MET A 248 2.30 -0.28 -19.98
C MET A 248 3.50 -1.13 -20.43
N SER A 249 4.62 -0.51 -20.76
CA SER A 249 5.87 -1.20 -21.08
C SER A 249 7.01 -0.90 -20.09
N VAL A 250 6.71 -0.30 -18.96
CA VAL A 250 7.70 -0.11 -17.89
C VAL A 250 8.27 -1.46 -17.46
N GLY A 251 9.59 -1.59 -17.48
CA GLY A 251 10.28 -2.85 -17.21
C GLY A 251 10.14 -3.92 -18.28
N ASN A 252 9.69 -3.56 -19.50
CA ASN A 252 9.45 -4.48 -20.61
C ASN A 252 10.02 -3.94 -21.95
N LYS A 253 11.29 -3.55 -21.96
CA LYS A 253 11.95 -2.95 -23.17
C LYS A 253 13.12 -3.75 -23.67
N GLY A 254 13.43 -4.91 -23.10
CA GLY A 254 14.54 -5.76 -23.51
C GLY A 254 15.92 -5.17 -23.23
N ASP A 255 16.03 -4.26 -22.28
CA ASP A 255 17.25 -3.58 -21.91
C ASP A 255 17.65 -3.86 -20.44
N GLU A 256 18.56 -3.07 -19.90
CA GLU A 256 19.10 -3.23 -18.54
C GLU A 256 18.05 -3.08 -17.43
N PHE A 257 16.89 -2.48 -17.70
CA PHE A 257 15.79 -2.32 -16.77
C PHE A 257 14.63 -3.30 -17.01
N ASP A 258 14.83 -4.27 -17.91
CA ASP A 258 13.81 -5.28 -18.18
C ASP A 258 13.64 -6.23 -17.00
N ASN A 259 12.40 -6.40 -16.55
CA ASN A 259 12.06 -7.20 -15.37
C ASN A 259 11.56 -8.62 -15.70
N LYS A 260 11.43 -9.01 -16.97
CA LYS A 260 10.89 -10.33 -17.32
C LYS A 260 11.72 -11.50 -16.76
N ASP A 261 13.04 -11.43 -16.90
CA ASP A 261 13.91 -12.48 -16.34
C ASP A 261 13.94 -12.44 -14.81
N ILE A 262 13.83 -11.28 -14.22
CA ILE A 262 13.74 -11.11 -12.77
C ILE A 262 12.45 -11.75 -12.24
N ILE A 263 11.31 -11.56 -12.91
CA ILE A 263 10.04 -12.23 -12.58
C ILE A 263 10.22 -13.74 -12.56
N LYS A 264 10.80 -14.33 -13.62
CA LYS A 264 11.06 -15.79 -13.67
C LYS A 264 11.87 -16.27 -12.48
N LYS A 265 12.95 -15.57 -12.16
CA LYS A 265 13.80 -15.90 -11.01
C LYS A 265 13.04 -15.80 -9.69
N ILE A 266 12.28 -14.74 -9.48
CA ILE A 266 11.48 -14.52 -8.27
C ILE A 266 10.46 -15.66 -8.08
N VAL A 267 9.64 -15.95 -9.10
CA VAL A 267 8.57 -16.95 -8.97
C VAL A 267 9.13 -18.35 -8.79
N ASN A 268 10.26 -18.67 -9.43
CA ASN A 268 10.92 -19.97 -9.29
C ASN A 268 11.57 -20.14 -7.91
N ILE A 269 12.19 -19.09 -7.38
CA ILE A 269 12.73 -19.13 -6.00
C ILE A 269 11.59 -19.27 -4.99
N ARG A 270 10.49 -18.54 -5.15
CA ARG A 270 9.31 -18.65 -4.28
C ARG A 270 8.72 -20.05 -4.31
N LEU A 271 8.60 -20.67 -5.48
CA LEU A 271 8.15 -22.06 -5.63
C LEU A 271 9.08 -23.01 -4.86
N GLU A 272 10.38 -22.86 -5.04
CA GLU A 272 11.39 -23.71 -4.39
C GLU A 272 11.35 -23.58 -2.87
N ILE A 273 11.22 -22.36 -2.35
CA ILE A 273 11.03 -22.10 -0.90
C ILE A 273 9.76 -22.80 -0.40
N ALA A 274 8.62 -22.64 -1.08
CA ALA A 274 7.37 -23.25 -0.68
C ALA A 274 7.47 -24.78 -0.66
N GLN A 275 8.10 -25.37 -1.65
CA GLN A 275 8.30 -26.84 -1.72
C GLN A 275 9.26 -27.34 -0.64
N LEU A 276 10.30 -26.59 -0.28
CA LEU A 276 11.14 -26.90 0.89
C LEU A 276 10.33 -26.93 2.19
N MET A 277 9.35 -26.04 2.31
CA MET A 277 8.47 -25.99 3.49
C MET A 277 7.33 -27.01 3.47
N GLY A 278 7.27 -27.87 2.44
CA GLY A 278 6.28 -28.94 2.32
C GLY A 278 4.97 -28.55 1.63
N PHE A 279 4.93 -27.40 0.98
CA PHE A 279 3.77 -26.92 0.22
C PHE A 279 3.95 -27.21 -1.28
N LYS A 280 2.86 -27.44 -1.98
CA LYS A 280 2.91 -27.73 -3.42
C LYS A 280 3.25 -26.50 -4.27
N ASN A 281 2.90 -25.32 -3.81
CA ASN A 281 3.19 -24.04 -4.45
C ASN A 281 3.30 -22.91 -3.43
N TYR A 282 3.73 -21.74 -3.91
CA TYR A 282 3.92 -20.57 -3.04
C TYR A 282 2.61 -20.02 -2.46
N ALA A 283 1.50 -20.08 -3.22
CA ALA A 283 0.22 -19.59 -2.73
C ALA A 283 -0.24 -20.34 -1.48
N GLU A 284 -0.16 -21.68 -1.48
CA GLU A 284 -0.53 -22.47 -0.30
C GLU A 284 0.36 -22.14 0.91
N TYR A 285 1.64 -21.91 0.69
CA TYR A 285 2.57 -21.47 1.74
C TYR A 285 2.21 -20.07 2.28
N ALA A 286 1.99 -19.09 1.41
CA ALA A 286 1.70 -17.71 1.80
C ALA A 286 0.31 -17.53 2.44
N LEU A 287 -0.66 -18.36 2.07
CA LEU A 287 -2.05 -18.24 2.51
C LEU A 287 -2.37 -18.97 3.82
N GLU A 288 -1.46 -19.77 4.35
CA GLU A 288 -1.70 -20.59 5.56
C GLU A 288 -2.22 -19.75 6.74
N HIS A 289 -1.65 -18.55 6.92
CA HIS A 289 -2.00 -17.61 7.98
C HIS A 289 -2.71 -16.37 7.43
N THR A 290 -3.82 -16.58 6.73
CA THR A 290 -4.72 -15.55 6.21
C THR A 290 -6.17 -15.91 6.55
N MET A 291 -7.09 -14.99 6.33
CA MET A 291 -8.52 -15.28 6.46
C MET A 291 -9.00 -16.29 5.40
N ALA A 292 -8.46 -16.19 4.19
CA ALA A 292 -8.79 -17.11 3.08
C ALA A 292 -8.24 -18.52 3.29
N LYS A 293 -7.11 -18.69 3.94
CA LYS A 293 -6.46 -19.96 4.33
C LYS A 293 -5.87 -20.78 3.20
N ASN A 294 -6.39 -20.72 2.00
CA ASN A 294 -5.92 -21.51 0.85
C ASN A 294 -6.29 -20.87 -0.50
N SER A 295 -5.65 -21.32 -1.58
CA SER A 295 -5.90 -20.81 -2.92
C SER A 295 -7.31 -21.09 -3.44
N ALA A 296 -7.93 -22.19 -3.04
CA ALA A 296 -9.29 -22.52 -3.46
C ALA A 296 -10.30 -21.46 -3.00
N ASN A 297 -10.18 -20.98 -1.76
CA ASN A 297 -11.03 -19.93 -1.22
C ASN A 297 -10.78 -18.57 -1.91
N VAL A 298 -9.53 -18.28 -2.28
CA VAL A 298 -9.19 -17.08 -3.07
C VAL A 298 -9.86 -17.12 -4.43
N TYR A 299 -9.67 -18.21 -5.19
CA TYR A 299 -10.29 -18.36 -6.51
C TYR A 299 -11.82 -18.37 -6.44
N LYS A 300 -12.40 -18.95 -5.39
CA LYS A 300 -13.86 -18.90 -5.18
C LYS A 300 -14.36 -17.45 -5.13
N LEU A 301 -13.71 -16.57 -4.36
CA LEU A 301 -14.07 -15.15 -4.30
C LEU A 301 -13.85 -14.46 -5.65
N LEU A 302 -12.67 -14.61 -6.26
CA LEU A 302 -12.35 -13.96 -7.53
C LEU A 302 -13.32 -14.37 -8.64
N ASN A 303 -13.64 -15.66 -8.74
CA ASN A 303 -14.58 -16.16 -9.75
C ASN A 303 -16.03 -15.73 -9.49
N GLN A 304 -16.44 -15.67 -8.23
CA GLN A 304 -17.77 -15.19 -7.84
C GLN A 304 -17.96 -13.71 -8.20
N LEU A 305 -16.94 -12.88 -7.97
CA LEU A 305 -16.92 -11.48 -8.38
C LEU A 305 -16.89 -11.34 -9.90
N LEU A 306 -16.07 -12.13 -10.59
CA LEU A 306 -15.98 -12.10 -12.04
C LEU A 306 -17.32 -12.43 -12.70
N GLU A 307 -18.02 -13.45 -12.22
CA GLU A 307 -19.34 -13.81 -12.69
C GLU A 307 -20.37 -12.69 -12.53
N ALA A 308 -20.32 -11.98 -11.39
CA ALA A 308 -21.23 -10.86 -11.11
C ALA A 308 -20.91 -9.60 -11.91
N TYR A 309 -19.64 -9.25 -12.07
CA TYR A 309 -19.21 -7.94 -12.60
C TYR A 309 -18.87 -7.95 -14.10
N LYS A 310 -18.42 -9.04 -14.67
CA LYS A 310 -18.02 -9.08 -16.09
C LYS A 310 -19.14 -8.73 -17.06
N PRO A 311 -20.37 -9.24 -16.91
CA PRO A 311 -21.48 -8.83 -17.78
C PRO A 311 -21.74 -7.31 -17.74
N ILE A 312 -21.58 -6.69 -16.57
CA ILE A 312 -21.72 -5.25 -16.39
C ILE A 312 -20.57 -4.52 -17.10
N ALA A 313 -19.34 -4.97 -16.94
CA ALA A 313 -18.17 -4.41 -17.61
C ALA A 313 -18.30 -4.46 -19.15
N ILE A 314 -18.83 -5.54 -19.69
CA ILE A 314 -19.11 -5.66 -21.13
C ILE A 314 -20.15 -4.62 -21.58
N ASN A 315 -21.22 -4.45 -20.82
CA ASN A 315 -22.24 -3.44 -21.12
C ASN A 315 -21.67 -2.01 -21.04
N GLU A 316 -20.78 -1.75 -20.07
CA GLU A 316 -20.06 -0.48 -19.93
C GLU A 316 -19.16 -0.22 -21.13
N TYR A 317 -18.37 -1.22 -21.56
CA TYR A 317 -17.54 -1.11 -22.76
C TYR A 317 -18.39 -0.81 -24.00
N ASN A 318 -19.47 -1.55 -24.22
CA ASN A 318 -20.37 -1.33 -25.34
C ASN A 318 -21.00 0.08 -25.34
N ALA A 319 -21.33 0.61 -24.17
CA ALA A 319 -21.85 1.96 -24.03
C ALA A 319 -20.79 3.03 -24.38
N VAL A 320 -19.55 2.84 -23.94
CA VAL A 320 -18.44 3.74 -24.25
C VAL A 320 -18.09 3.68 -25.74
N GLU A 321 -18.03 2.49 -26.33
CA GLU A 321 -17.75 2.31 -27.75
C GLU A 321 -18.88 2.90 -28.62
N GLY A 322 -20.14 2.67 -28.26
CA GLY A 322 -21.29 3.27 -28.94
C GLY A 322 -21.27 4.80 -28.88
N PHE A 323 -20.86 5.37 -27.75
CA PHE A 323 -20.65 6.81 -27.61
C PHE A 323 -19.51 7.31 -28.51
N ALA A 324 -18.37 6.63 -28.53
CA ALA A 324 -17.24 6.98 -29.38
C ALA A 324 -17.61 6.96 -30.87
N LEU A 325 -18.29 5.91 -31.32
CA LEU A 325 -18.79 5.80 -32.70
C LEU A 325 -19.77 6.93 -33.09
N GLY A 326 -20.56 7.39 -32.14
CA GLY A 326 -21.53 8.50 -32.37
C GLY A 326 -20.86 9.88 -32.40
N THR A 327 -19.67 10.03 -31.84
CA THR A 327 -18.96 11.32 -31.79
C THR A 327 -17.90 11.48 -32.87
N GLU A 328 -17.29 10.38 -33.31
CA GLU A 328 -16.22 10.39 -34.32
C GLU A 328 -16.80 10.36 -35.74
N LYS A 329 -16.10 10.96 -36.68
CA LYS A 329 -16.49 10.98 -38.09
C LYS A 329 -16.20 9.67 -38.83
N GLU A 330 -15.31 8.85 -38.24
CA GLU A 330 -14.87 7.57 -38.79
C GLU A 330 -15.19 6.43 -37.81
N ASN A 331 -15.28 5.22 -38.32
CA ASN A 331 -15.42 4.06 -37.45
C ASN A 331 -14.19 3.92 -36.55
N ILE A 332 -14.43 3.85 -35.26
CA ILE A 332 -13.38 3.70 -34.23
C ILE A 332 -13.64 2.43 -33.42
N THR A 333 -12.59 1.68 -33.19
CA THR A 333 -12.58 0.65 -32.15
C THR A 333 -11.93 1.25 -30.91
N VAL A 334 -12.64 1.21 -29.77
CA VAL A 334 -12.12 1.73 -28.50
C VAL A 334 -11.00 0.83 -28.01
N MET A 335 -9.80 1.34 -28.06
CA MET A 335 -8.57 0.70 -27.56
C MET A 335 -8.32 1.10 -26.09
N PRO A 336 -7.43 0.42 -25.37
CA PRO A 336 -7.11 0.77 -23.98
C PRO A 336 -6.70 2.24 -23.77
N TRP A 337 -6.01 2.86 -24.73
CA TRP A 337 -5.65 4.29 -24.69
C TRP A 337 -6.81 5.25 -24.96
N ASP A 338 -7.96 4.74 -25.41
CA ASP A 338 -9.19 5.51 -25.67
C ASP A 338 -10.17 5.40 -24.50
N TRP A 339 -10.06 4.37 -23.67
CA TRP A 339 -11.03 4.05 -22.62
C TRP A 339 -11.28 5.23 -21.68
N SER A 340 -10.23 5.77 -21.08
CA SER A 340 -10.35 6.89 -20.14
C SER A 340 -10.92 8.14 -20.79
N TYR A 341 -10.53 8.42 -22.03
CA TYR A 341 -10.98 9.60 -22.79
C TYR A 341 -12.48 9.56 -23.08
N TYR A 342 -12.98 8.49 -23.68
CA TYR A 342 -14.41 8.38 -24.01
C TYR A 342 -15.27 8.08 -22.78
N SER A 343 -14.78 7.34 -21.82
CA SER A 343 -15.44 7.13 -20.53
C SER A 343 -15.69 8.45 -19.80
N GLU A 344 -14.70 9.32 -19.74
CA GLU A 344 -14.83 10.62 -19.05
C GLU A 344 -15.84 11.52 -19.74
N LYS A 345 -15.83 11.58 -21.08
CA LYS A 345 -16.82 12.33 -21.85
C LYS A 345 -18.22 11.78 -21.65
N LEU A 346 -18.41 10.47 -21.65
CA LEU A 346 -19.70 9.84 -21.41
C LEU A 346 -20.19 10.10 -19.97
N ARG A 347 -19.30 10.03 -19.01
CA ARG A 347 -19.58 10.34 -17.59
C ARG A 347 -20.05 11.78 -17.43
N ASP A 348 -19.33 12.73 -18.05
CA ASP A 348 -19.67 14.15 -18.01
C ASP A 348 -21.08 14.41 -18.59
N ILE A 349 -21.40 13.80 -19.73
CA ILE A 349 -22.73 13.93 -20.35
C ILE A 349 -23.84 13.32 -19.47
N ARG A 350 -23.61 12.13 -18.92
CA ARG A 350 -24.62 11.42 -18.12
C ARG A 350 -24.87 12.04 -16.76
N PHE A 351 -23.83 12.48 -16.10
CA PHE A 351 -23.88 12.91 -14.70
C PHE A 351 -23.59 14.40 -14.51
N LYS A 352 -23.18 15.10 -15.58
CA LYS A 352 -22.86 16.54 -15.55
C LYS A 352 -21.80 16.90 -14.51
N VAL A 353 -20.79 16.03 -14.37
CA VAL A 353 -19.67 16.21 -13.43
C VAL A 353 -18.39 15.60 -14.00
N ASN A 354 -17.29 16.33 -13.88
CA ASN A 354 -15.95 15.88 -14.21
C ASN A 354 -14.95 16.40 -13.19
N ASP A 355 -13.70 15.94 -13.26
CA ASP A 355 -12.66 16.32 -12.29
C ASP A 355 -12.38 17.83 -12.31
N GLU A 356 -12.37 18.47 -13.47
CA GLU A 356 -12.08 19.90 -13.56
C GLU A 356 -13.14 20.79 -12.88
N MET A 357 -14.40 20.34 -12.91
CA MET A 357 -15.48 21.01 -12.17
C MET A 357 -15.34 20.88 -10.66
N THR A 358 -14.80 19.77 -10.20
CA THR A 358 -14.71 19.45 -8.77
C THR A 358 -13.40 19.88 -8.13
N ARG A 359 -12.29 19.93 -8.88
CA ARG A 359 -10.95 20.32 -8.37
C ARG A 359 -10.96 21.64 -7.56
N PRO A 360 -11.65 22.70 -7.95
CA PRO A 360 -11.70 23.94 -7.15
C PRO A 360 -12.24 23.76 -5.75
N TYR A 361 -13.01 22.71 -5.50
CA TYR A 361 -13.59 22.36 -4.18
C TYR A 361 -12.74 21.38 -3.38
N PHE A 362 -11.66 20.84 -3.97
CA PHE A 362 -10.78 19.85 -3.35
C PHE A 362 -9.34 20.37 -3.24
N GLU A 363 -9.18 21.58 -2.73
CA GLU A 363 -7.86 22.10 -2.40
C GLU A 363 -7.26 21.26 -1.26
N LEU A 364 -6.01 20.83 -1.42
CA LEU A 364 -5.34 19.85 -0.55
C LEU A 364 -5.43 20.20 0.93
N SER A 365 -5.18 21.47 1.30
CA SER A 365 -5.18 21.86 2.70
C SER A 365 -6.60 21.79 3.31
N ASN A 366 -7.64 22.14 2.54
CA ASN A 366 -9.03 22.02 2.97
C ASN A 366 -9.46 20.54 3.06
N VAL A 367 -9.06 19.71 2.10
CA VAL A 367 -9.35 18.28 2.11
C VAL A 367 -8.68 17.61 3.31
N LYS A 368 -7.41 17.90 3.54
CA LYS A 368 -6.66 17.40 4.71
C LYS A 368 -7.36 17.77 6.02
N LYS A 369 -7.75 19.02 6.16
CA LYS A 369 -8.51 19.50 7.33
C LYS A 369 -9.85 18.78 7.48
N GLY A 370 -10.55 18.51 6.38
CA GLY A 370 -11.81 17.77 6.37
C GLY A 370 -11.65 16.30 6.76
N VAL A 371 -10.59 15.65 6.27
CA VAL A 371 -10.26 14.26 6.63
C VAL A 371 -9.88 14.15 8.10
N PHE A 372 -9.06 15.06 8.62
CA PHE A 372 -8.76 15.14 10.05
C PHE A 372 -10.02 15.39 10.87
N GLY A 373 -10.90 16.28 10.39
CA GLY A 373 -12.21 16.55 11.01
C GLY A 373 -13.14 15.35 11.07
N LEU A 374 -13.10 14.48 10.06
CA LEU A 374 -13.84 13.22 10.08
C LEU A 374 -13.37 12.30 11.23
N ALA A 375 -12.06 12.18 11.41
CA ALA A 375 -11.51 11.42 12.54
C ALA A 375 -11.89 12.05 13.90
N THR A 376 -11.95 13.37 13.97
CA THR A 376 -12.44 14.06 15.18
C THR A 376 -13.91 13.74 15.46
N GLN A 377 -14.76 13.75 14.42
CA GLN A 377 -16.18 13.43 14.57
C GLN A 377 -16.41 11.97 15.00
N LEU A 378 -15.64 11.03 14.42
CA LEU A 378 -15.79 9.61 14.69
C LEU A 378 -15.15 9.18 16.02
N TYR A 379 -13.96 9.68 16.32
CA TYR A 379 -13.11 9.17 17.39
C TYR A 379 -12.68 10.21 18.41
N GLY A 380 -12.99 11.48 18.21
CA GLY A 380 -12.60 12.59 19.10
C GLY A 380 -11.13 12.99 19.01
N ILE A 381 -10.35 12.41 18.10
CA ILE A 381 -8.91 12.70 17.95
C ILE A 381 -8.68 14.03 17.24
N THR A 382 -7.59 14.71 17.62
CA THR A 382 -7.22 16.02 17.07
C THR A 382 -5.77 16.03 16.56
N PHE A 383 -5.49 16.94 15.63
CA PHE A 383 -4.21 17.05 14.92
C PHE A 383 -3.66 18.47 15.05
N LYS A 384 -2.38 18.56 15.38
CA LYS A 384 -1.68 19.82 15.50
C LYS A 384 -0.38 19.78 14.70
N GLU A 385 -0.26 20.63 13.68
CA GLU A 385 0.98 20.76 12.93
C GLU A 385 2.12 21.23 13.85
N ASN A 386 3.28 20.59 13.74
CA ASN A 386 4.47 20.96 14.48
C ASN A 386 5.71 20.99 13.58
N LYS A 387 6.09 22.21 13.16
CA LYS A 387 7.25 22.45 12.28
C LYS A 387 8.61 22.29 12.99
N LYS A 388 8.63 22.00 14.29
CA LYS A 388 9.86 21.70 15.03
C LYS A 388 10.23 20.22 14.97
N ILE A 389 9.31 19.36 14.50
CA ILE A 389 9.60 17.94 14.26
C ILE A 389 10.38 17.84 12.95
N PRO A 390 11.60 17.23 12.96
CA PRO A 390 12.38 17.08 11.76
C PRO A 390 11.69 16.19 10.73
N VAL A 391 11.83 16.53 9.45
CA VAL A 391 11.26 15.82 8.31
C VAL A 391 12.37 15.43 7.32
N TYR A 392 12.16 14.36 6.56
CA TYR A 392 13.14 13.87 5.60
C TYR A 392 13.17 14.63 4.28
N HIS A 393 12.14 15.43 3.99
CA HIS A 393 12.05 16.28 2.80
C HIS A 393 11.27 17.56 3.13
N PRO A 394 11.60 18.72 2.52
CA PRO A 394 10.92 20.00 2.80
C PRO A 394 9.41 20.01 2.53
N GLU A 395 8.91 19.14 1.66
CA GLU A 395 7.48 19.01 1.34
C GLU A 395 6.71 18.13 2.32
N VAL A 396 7.37 17.56 3.32
CA VAL A 396 6.74 16.70 4.34
C VAL A 396 6.28 17.55 5.51
N ASP A 397 5.05 17.35 5.94
CA ASP A 397 4.51 17.96 7.16
C ASP A 397 4.43 16.91 8.28
N ALA A 398 4.56 17.38 9.53
CA ALA A 398 4.46 16.56 10.73
C ALA A 398 3.38 17.10 11.68
N TYR A 399 2.59 16.18 12.24
CA TYR A 399 1.49 16.48 13.14
C TYR A 399 1.62 15.72 14.45
N GLU A 400 1.36 16.43 15.56
CA GLU A 400 1.05 15.81 16.84
C GLU A 400 -0.41 15.38 16.84
N VAL A 401 -0.69 14.15 17.24
CA VAL A 401 -2.06 13.58 17.29
C VAL A 401 -2.43 13.32 18.74
N TYR A 402 -3.60 13.78 19.16
CA TYR A 402 -4.11 13.68 20.52
C TYR A 402 -5.46 12.96 20.56
N ASP A 403 -5.68 12.17 21.60
CA ASP A 403 -6.97 11.55 21.87
C ASP A 403 -7.99 12.56 22.43
N ALA A 404 -9.24 12.13 22.50
CA ALA A 404 -10.34 12.95 23.04
C ALA A 404 -10.11 13.43 24.49
N ASP A 405 -9.35 12.66 25.27
CA ASP A 405 -8.97 13.03 26.65
C ASP A 405 -7.72 13.92 26.73
N GLY A 406 -7.17 14.34 25.58
CA GLY A 406 -5.98 15.17 25.48
C GLY A 406 -4.64 14.44 25.60
N LYS A 407 -4.66 13.12 25.72
CA LYS A 407 -3.42 12.33 25.73
C LYS A 407 -2.80 12.24 24.34
N PHE A 408 -1.46 12.28 24.31
CA PHE A 408 -0.69 12.12 23.08
C PHE A 408 -0.89 10.71 22.52
N LEU A 409 -1.22 10.60 21.22
CA LEU A 409 -1.46 9.36 20.51
C LEU A 409 -0.34 8.98 19.54
N ALA A 410 0.11 9.93 18.73
CA ALA A 410 1.00 9.61 17.63
C ALA A 410 1.68 10.85 17.03
N ILE A 411 2.74 10.62 16.25
CA ILE A 411 3.19 11.56 15.21
C ILE A 411 2.70 11.03 13.87
N LEU A 412 2.13 11.92 13.06
CA LEU A 412 1.74 11.65 11.68
C LEU A 412 2.55 12.53 10.73
N TYR A 413 3.28 11.90 9.81
CA TYR A 413 3.93 12.57 8.69
C TYR A 413 3.07 12.43 7.43
N THR A 414 2.99 13.50 6.64
CA THR A 414 2.30 13.50 5.34
C THR A 414 3.24 13.95 4.24
N ASP A 415 3.33 13.17 3.18
CA ASP A 415 4.17 13.40 2.01
C ASP A 415 3.35 13.25 0.73
N PHE A 416 2.94 14.37 0.12
CA PHE A 416 1.86 14.38 -0.86
C PHE A 416 2.30 14.36 -2.32
N PHE A 417 3.50 14.82 -2.66
CA PHE A 417 3.82 15.15 -4.06
C PHE A 417 4.82 14.20 -4.70
N PRO A 418 4.70 13.93 -6.02
CA PRO A 418 5.65 13.09 -6.74
C PRO A 418 7.03 13.72 -6.82
N ARG A 419 8.06 12.88 -6.82
CA ARG A 419 9.48 13.22 -7.04
C ARG A 419 10.14 12.09 -7.81
N ASP A 420 11.26 12.38 -8.51
CA ASP A 420 11.98 11.37 -9.29
C ASP A 420 12.47 10.18 -8.43
N GLY A 421 12.83 10.43 -7.17
CA GLY A 421 13.22 9.40 -6.21
C GLY A 421 12.07 8.70 -5.48
N LYS A 422 10.81 9.07 -5.75
CA LYS A 422 9.64 8.50 -5.07
C LYS A 422 9.01 7.39 -5.89
N GLN A 423 8.73 6.27 -5.25
CA GLN A 423 7.97 5.17 -5.84
C GLN A 423 6.55 5.62 -6.22
N SER A 424 5.97 4.95 -7.22
CA SER A 424 4.59 5.20 -7.67
C SER A 424 3.56 4.69 -6.65
N GLY A 425 2.36 5.23 -6.74
CA GLY A 425 1.25 4.83 -5.88
C GLY A 425 1.16 5.64 -4.59
N ALA A 426 0.54 5.05 -3.61
CA ALA A 426 0.39 5.61 -2.27
C ALA A 426 0.54 4.51 -1.23
N TRP A 427 1.00 4.85 -0.05
CA TRP A 427 1.17 3.88 1.04
C TRP A 427 1.25 4.54 2.41
N MET A 428 1.02 3.72 3.43
CA MET A 428 1.27 4.04 4.83
C MET A 428 2.36 3.13 5.38
N ASN A 429 3.26 3.66 6.16
CA ASN A 429 4.24 2.89 6.93
C ASN A 429 4.37 3.39 8.36
N ASN A 430 4.86 2.50 9.22
CA ASN A 430 5.37 2.88 10.54
C ASN A 430 6.83 3.32 10.41
N ILE A 431 7.17 4.48 10.95
CA ILE A 431 8.56 4.81 11.32
C ILE A 431 8.86 4.15 12.67
N LYS A 432 7.86 4.13 13.54
CA LYS A 432 7.87 3.36 14.79
C LYS A 432 6.45 2.87 15.07
N ALA A 433 6.29 1.57 15.36
CA ALA A 433 5.02 1.00 15.80
C ALA A 433 4.77 1.30 17.29
N GLN A 434 3.50 1.22 17.71
CA GLN A 434 3.13 1.30 19.12
C GLN A 434 3.55 0.04 19.88
N TYR A 435 4.07 0.17 21.07
CA TYR A 435 4.35 -0.95 21.99
C TYR A 435 4.42 -0.46 23.45
N LYS A 436 4.41 -1.38 24.40
CA LYS A 436 4.75 -1.11 25.79
C LYS A 436 6.18 -1.57 26.09
N ASP A 437 6.97 -0.70 26.71
CA ASP A 437 8.32 -1.05 27.12
C ASP A 437 8.33 -2.01 28.32
N LYS A 438 9.54 -2.40 28.77
CA LYS A 438 9.72 -3.32 29.91
C LYS A 438 9.08 -2.82 31.22
N ASP A 439 8.91 -1.51 31.35
CA ASP A 439 8.34 -0.85 32.55
C ASP A 439 6.82 -0.61 32.37
N GLY A 440 6.23 -1.08 31.27
CA GLY A 440 4.81 -0.93 30.94
C GLY A 440 4.44 0.44 30.40
N LYS A 441 5.43 1.31 30.10
CA LYS A 441 5.20 2.62 29.50
C LYS A 441 4.80 2.46 28.02
N ASP A 442 3.71 3.10 27.67
CA ASP A 442 3.20 3.10 26.29
C ASP A 442 4.08 4.00 25.38
N SER A 443 4.75 3.38 24.42
CA SER A 443 5.52 4.06 23.39
C SER A 443 4.63 4.28 22.17
N ARG A 444 4.28 5.54 21.91
CA ARG A 444 3.34 5.89 20.86
C ARG A 444 3.95 5.85 19.46
N PRO A 445 3.15 5.50 18.45
CA PRO A 445 3.62 5.28 17.09
C PRO A 445 3.99 6.57 16.38
N GLN A 446 4.83 6.41 15.35
CA GLN A 446 5.17 7.43 14.37
C GLN A 446 4.82 6.87 12.98
N ILE A 447 3.88 7.51 12.32
CA ILE A 447 3.26 7.05 11.09
C ILE A 447 3.61 7.99 9.95
N VAL A 448 3.85 7.45 8.76
CA VAL A 448 4.00 8.25 7.54
C VAL A 448 3.02 7.78 6.48
N ILE A 449 2.37 8.70 5.81
CA ILE A 449 1.62 8.46 4.57
C ILE A 449 2.30 9.18 3.41
N VAL A 450 2.50 8.46 2.33
CA VAL A 450 3.20 8.92 1.14
C VAL A 450 2.29 8.78 -0.06
N MET A 451 2.18 9.84 -0.85
CA MET A 451 1.28 9.93 -1.99
C MET A 451 1.97 10.59 -3.19
N ASN A 452 1.31 10.59 -4.32
CA ASN A 452 1.76 11.21 -5.57
C ASN A 452 0.63 12.07 -6.13
N PHE A 453 0.26 13.14 -5.41
CA PHE A 453 -0.85 14.02 -5.77
C PHE A 453 -0.44 15.14 -6.71
N THR A 454 -1.45 15.76 -7.33
CA THR A 454 -1.29 16.96 -8.15
C THR A 454 -0.59 18.07 -7.37
N ARG A 455 0.54 18.55 -7.90
CA ARG A 455 1.32 19.64 -7.30
C ARG A 455 0.61 20.97 -7.41
N PRO A 456 0.90 21.92 -6.50
CA PRO A 456 0.58 23.32 -6.75
C PRO A 456 1.35 23.83 -7.95
N THR A 457 0.81 24.86 -8.60
CA THR A 457 1.46 25.62 -9.66
C THR A 457 1.81 27.04 -9.21
N ASP A 458 2.44 27.84 -10.05
CA ASP A 458 2.72 29.25 -9.73
C ASP A 458 1.43 30.08 -9.53
N THR A 459 0.31 29.63 -10.09
CA THR A 459 -0.98 30.36 -10.07
C THR A 459 -2.06 29.73 -9.22
N LYS A 460 -1.94 28.44 -8.88
CA LYS A 460 -2.96 27.66 -8.18
C LYS A 460 -2.35 26.78 -7.08
N PRO A 461 -3.05 26.61 -5.94
CA PRO A 461 -2.68 25.61 -4.95
C PRO A 461 -2.88 24.20 -5.52
N SER A 462 -2.48 23.18 -4.75
CA SER A 462 -2.78 21.79 -5.09
C SER A 462 -4.30 21.57 -5.05
N LEU A 463 -4.89 21.37 -6.20
CA LEU A 463 -6.30 21.05 -6.40
C LEU A 463 -6.43 19.57 -6.78
N LEU A 464 -7.04 18.79 -5.90
CA LEU A 464 -7.09 17.33 -6.03
C LEU A 464 -8.22 16.89 -6.96
N SER A 465 -8.00 15.77 -7.66
CA SER A 465 -9.09 15.03 -8.27
C SER A 465 -9.89 14.28 -7.21
N PHE A 466 -11.09 13.82 -7.58
CA PHE A 466 -11.91 12.98 -6.71
C PHE A 466 -11.18 11.69 -6.30
N ASP A 467 -10.46 11.06 -7.23
CA ASP A 467 -9.66 9.86 -6.97
C ASP A 467 -8.51 10.13 -6.00
N GLU A 468 -7.87 11.29 -6.07
CA GLU A 468 -6.82 11.69 -5.12
C GLU A 468 -7.38 11.89 -3.71
N VAL A 469 -8.58 12.46 -3.58
CA VAL A 469 -9.26 12.57 -2.27
C VAL A 469 -9.58 11.17 -1.71
N ASN A 470 -10.04 10.26 -2.56
CA ASN A 470 -10.30 8.87 -2.18
C ASN A 470 -9.01 8.18 -1.67
N THR A 471 -7.91 8.38 -2.37
CA THR A 471 -6.59 7.86 -1.96
C THR A 471 -6.18 8.41 -0.59
N LEU A 472 -6.39 9.69 -0.32
CA LEU A 472 -6.10 10.27 0.99
C LEU A 472 -6.93 9.63 2.11
N LEU A 473 -8.22 9.42 1.89
CA LEU A 473 -9.08 8.71 2.84
C LEU A 473 -8.59 7.28 3.08
N HIS A 474 -8.18 6.58 2.02
CA HIS A 474 -7.62 5.23 2.10
C HIS A 474 -6.38 5.18 2.99
N GLU A 475 -5.36 5.97 2.67
CA GLU A 475 -4.10 5.99 3.45
C GLU A 475 -4.32 6.50 4.88
N PHE A 476 -5.26 7.41 5.05
CA PHE A 476 -5.65 7.87 6.38
C PHE A 476 -6.32 6.77 7.22
N GLY A 477 -7.07 5.87 6.59
CA GLY A 477 -7.62 4.68 7.26
C GLY A 477 -6.54 3.76 7.80
N HIS A 478 -5.48 3.50 7.03
CA HIS A 478 -4.30 2.80 7.52
C HIS A 478 -3.62 3.57 8.67
N SER A 479 -3.54 4.89 8.55
CA SER A 479 -2.96 5.73 9.61
C SER A 479 -3.74 5.62 10.92
N LEU A 480 -5.07 5.60 10.87
CA LEU A 480 -5.90 5.38 12.05
C LEU A 480 -5.63 4.02 12.68
N HIS A 481 -5.46 2.97 11.88
CA HIS A 481 -5.11 1.64 12.36
C HIS A 481 -3.77 1.63 13.10
N GLY A 482 -2.78 2.38 12.61
CA GLY A 482 -1.49 2.55 13.29
C GLY A 482 -1.56 3.45 14.53
N MET A 483 -2.18 4.62 14.40
CA MET A 483 -2.22 5.64 15.47
C MET A 483 -3.05 5.23 16.69
N LEU A 484 -4.13 4.50 16.48
CA LEU A 484 -5.06 4.07 17.55
C LEU A 484 -4.68 2.74 18.18
N ALA A 485 -3.57 2.13 17.79
CA ALA A 485 -3.09 0.87 18.33
C ALA A 485 -2.89 0.93 19.85
N GLN A 486 -3.35 -0.11 20.54
CA GLN A 486 -3.27 -0.26 22.01
C GLN A 486 -2.92 -1.71 22.35
N GLY A 487 -1.70 -2.11 22.03
CA GLY A 487 -1.18 -3.43 22.36
C GLY A 487 0.06 -3.34 23.25
N THR A 488 0.60 -4.48 23.59
CA THR A 488 1.84 -4.61 24.35
C THR A 488 3.03 -4.77 23.41
N TYR A 489 2.87 -5.47 22.29
CA TYR A 489 3.95 -5.90 21.41
C TYR A 489 3.92 -5.21 20.05
N SER A 490 5.07 -4.70 19.60
CA SER A 490 5.18 -4.00 18.32
C SER A 490 4.85 -4.88 17.12
N SER A 491 5.19 -6.17 17.18
CA SER A 491 4.91 -7.14 16.11
C SER A 491 3.42 -7.46 15.90
N LEU A 492 2.56 -7.11 16.87
CA LEU A 492 1.10 -7.28 16.82
C LEU A 492 0.36 -5.93 16.69
N SER A 493 1.08 -4.83 16.49
CA SER A 493 0.51 -3.48 16.58
C SER A 493 0.03 -2.97 15.23
N GLY A 494 -1.08 -2.22 15.25
CA GLY A 494 -1.57 -1.45 14.11
C GLY A 494 -1.82 -2.32 12.87
N THR A 495 -1.13 -2.00 11.79
CA THR A 495 -1.26 -2.69 10.49
C THR A 495 -0.57 -4.06 10.42
N SER A 496 0.05 -4.52 11.51
CA SER A 496 0.61 -5.88 11.62
C SER A 496 -0.48 -6.93 11.81
N VAL A 497 -1.28 -7.12 10.78
CA VAL A 497 -2.43 -8.02 10.70
C VAL A 497 -2.32 -8.93 9.48
N TYR A 498 -3.22 -9.88 9.33
CA TYR A 498 -3.29 -10.71 8.11
C TYR A 498 -3.44 -9.86 6.86
N ARG A 499 -2.78 -10.26 5.79
CA ARG A 499 -2.72 -9.50 4.53
C ARG A 499 -4.10 -9.23 3.92
N ASP A 500 -5.03 -10.15 4.05
CA ASP A 500 -6.39 -10.01 3.54
C ASP A 500 -7.36 -9.28 4.51
N PHE A 501 -6.84 -8.81 5.65
CA PHE A 501 -7.56 -7.99 6.60
C PHE A 501 -7.05 -6.53 6.64
N VAL A 502 -5.80 -6.30 6.28
CA VAL A 502 -5.13 -5.01 6.45
C VAL A 502 -5.83 -3.86 5.72
N GLU A 503 -6.52 -4.14 4.62
CA GLU A 503 -7.21 -3.13 3.82
C GLU A 503 -8.62 -2.78 4.34
N LEU A 504 -9.14 -3.47 5.35
CA LEU A 504 -10.44 -3.10 5.92
C LEU A 504 -10.44 -1.67 6.50
N PRO A 505 -9.49 -1.27 7.36
CA PRO A 505 -9.47 0.08 7.91
C PRO A 505 -9.25 1.19 6.88
N SER A 506 -8.53 0.90 5.80
CA SER A 506 -8.30 1.86 4.72
C SER A 506 -9.52 2.00 3.81
N GLN A 507 -10.06 0.90 3.32
CA GLN A 507 -11.17 0.89 2.38
C GLN A 507 -12.49 1.36 3.01
N ILE A 508 -12.72 1.12 4.29
CA ILE A 508 -13.94 1.60 4.93
C ILE A 508 -14.02 3.13 4.92
N MET A 509 -12.88 3.83 5.05
CA MET A 509 -12.83 5.29 5.02
C MET A 509 -13.24 5.88 3.67
N GLU A 510 -13.00 5.18 2.59
CA GLU A 510 -13.38 5.60 1.23
C GLU A 510 -14.90 5.81 1.10
N ASN A 511 -15.71 5.07 1.85
CA ASN A 511 -17.17 5.15 1.77
C ASN A 511 -17.71 6.56 2.11
N TRP A 512 -17.04 7.32 2.98
CA TRP A 512 -17.49 8.69 3.32
C TRP A 512 -17.46 9.63 2.13
N LEU A 513 -16.60 9.39 1.13
CA LEU A 513 -16.47 10.29 -0.02
C LEU A 513 -17.73 10.34 -0.90
N THR A 514 -18.60 9.35 -0.83
CA THR A 514 -19.88 9.32 -1.54
C THR A 514 -21.08 9.68 -0.65
N GLU A 515 -20.82 10.12 0.58
CA GLU A 515 -21.83 10.58 1.52
C GLU A 515 -22.00 12.11 1.45
N LYS A 516 -23.22 12.55 1.19
CA LYS A 516 -23.54 13.98 1.02
C LYS A 516 -23.13 14.84 2.21
N GLU A 517 -23.38 14.35 3.42
CA GLU A 517 -23.08 15.05 4.65
C GLU A 517 -21.57 15.30 4.82
N PHE A 518 -20.75 14.36 4.39
CA PHE A 518 -19.30 14.50 4.43
C PHE A 518 -18.79 15.45 3.34
N LEU A 519 -19.25 15.30 2.11
CA LEU A 519 -18.88 16.19 1.00
C LEU A 519 -19.30 17.65 1.28
N ASP A 520 -20.44 17.87 1.85
CA ASP A 520 -20.89 19.21 2.24
C ASP A 520 -19.96 19.88 3.26
N GLN A 521 -19.30 19.09 4.11
CA GLN A 521 -18.34 19.61 5.09
C GLN A 521 -16.97 19.93 4.50
N ILE A 522 -16.46 19.10 3.57
CA ILE A 522 -15.07 19.18 3.11
C ILE A 522 -14.88 19.93 1.81
N ALA A 523 -15.89 19.93 0.94
CA ALA A 523 -15.77 20.47 -0.41
C ALA A 523 -16.09 21.98 -0.41
N VAL A 524 -15.05 22.79 -0.30
CA VAL A 524 -15.12 24.26 -0.21
C VAL A 524 -14.25 24.87 -1.31
N HIS A 525 -14.81 25.81 -2.07
CA HIS A 525 -14.10 26.46 -3.16
C HIS A 525 -12.89 27.26 -2.65
N TYR A 526 -11.72 27.00 -3.21
CA TYR A 526 -10.43 27.53 -2.72
C TYR A 526 -10.30 29.07 -2.79
N LEU A 527 -11.03 29.72 -3.72
CA LEU A 527 -11.03 31.19 -3.86
C LEU A 527 -12.18 31.86 -3.13
N THR A 528 -13.41 31.35 -3.27
CA THR A 528 -14.62 32.00 -2.78
C THR A 528 -15.02 31.58 -1.39
N GLY A 529 -14.56 30.40 -0.91
CA GLY A 529 -14.99 29.82 0.35
C GLY A 529 -16.40 29.24 0.32
N GLU A 530 -17.06 29.24 -0.85
CA GLU A 530 -18.39 28.67 -1.02
C GLU A 530 -18.34 27.14 -1.00
N LYS A 531 -19.35 26.53 -0.41
CA LYS A 531 -19.50 25.09 -0.43
C LYS A 531 -19.84 24.61 -1.83
N ILE A 532 -19.43 23.37 -2.15
CA ILE A 532 -19.82 22.70 -3.39
C ILE A 532 -21.34 22.70 -3.53
N PRO A 533 -21.89 23.01 -4.73
CA PRO A 533 -23.33 22.97 -4.97
C PRO A 533 -23.95 21.59 -4.71
N GLN A 534 -25.13 21.56 -4.10
CA GLN A 534 -25.82 20.31 -3.79
C GLN A 534 -26.12 19.46 -5.04
N GLU A 535 -26.35 20.09 -6.17
CA GLU A 535 -26.52 19.40 -7.47
C GLU A 535 -25.24 18.67 -7.89
N MET A 536 -24.06 19.26 -7.63
CA MET A 536 -22.79 18.64 -7.95
C MET A 536 -22.49 17.47 -7.01
N ILE A 537 -22.81 17.59 -5.72
CA ILE A 537 -22.75 16.45 -4.77
C ILE A 537 -23.65 15.31 -5.26
N GLN A 538 -24.89 15.62 -5.67
CA GLN A 538 -25.79 14.60 -6.17
C GLN A 538 -25.25 13.93 -7.44
N SER A 539 -24.63 14.70 -8.33
CA SER A 539 -23.97 14.18 -9.53
C SER A 539 -22.81 13.25 -9.20
N LEU A 540 -21.95 13.62 -8.23
CA LEU A 540 -20.86 12.77 -7.75
C LEU A 540 -21.39 11.46 -7.16
N VAL A 541 -22.41 11.51 -6.33
CA VAL A 541 -23.03 10.31 -5.74
C VAL A 541 -23.65 9.43 -6.82
N ASN A 542 -24.35 10.01 -7.78
CA ASN A 542 -24.95 9.26 -8.89
C ASN A 542 -23.89 8.61 -9.81
N ALA A 543 -22.73 9.27 -9.95
CA ALA A 543 -21.62 8.76 -10.75
C ALA A 543 -20.74 7.72 -10.02
N SER A 544 -20.96 7.48 -8.73
CA SER A 544 -20.08 6.63 -7.90
C SER A 544 -19.94 5.18 -8.40
N ASN A 545 -20.96 4.67 -9.07
CA ASN A 545 -20.98 3.34 -9.66
C ASN A 545 -20.70 3.31 -11.18
N PHE A 546 -20.34 4.47 -11.76
CA PHE A 546 -19.98 4.52 -13.18
C PHE A 546 -18.71 3.71 -13.42
N ASN A 547 -18.77 2.79 -14.39
CA ASN A 547 -17.70 1.84 -14.69
C ASN A 547 -17.31 0.88 -13.52
N ALA A 548 -18.21 0.63 -12.57
CA ALA A 548 -17.95 -0.30 -11.47
C ALA A 548 -17.60 -1.71 -11.95
N GLY A 549 -18.22 -2.18 -13.04
CA GLY A 549 -17.92 -3.47 -13.67
C GLY A 549 -16.48 -3.52 -14.21
N TYR A 550 -16.09 -2.52 -14.98
CA TYR A 550 -14.72 -2.38 -15.50
C TYR A 550 -13.68 -2.31 -14.38
N LEU A 551 -13.90 -1.46 -13.40
CA LEU A 551 -12.98 -1.28 -12.29
C LEU A 551 -12.80 -2.58 -11.48
N CYS A 552 -13.89 -3.32 -11.25
CA CYS A 552 -13.80 -4.62 -10.61
C CYS A 552 -13.03 -5.62 -11.47
N CYS A 553 -13.34 -5.76 -12.76
CA CYS A 553 -12.61 -6.66 -13.67
C CYS A 553 -11.11 -6.31 -13.71
N ARG A 554 -10.75 -5.04 -13.68
CA ARG A 554 -9.35 -4.61 -13.60
C ARG A 554 -8.67 -5.12 -12.32
N GLN A 555 -9.30 -4.96 -11.16
CA GLN A 555 -8.77 -5.49 -9.90
C GLN A 555 -8.68 -7.02 -9.91
N LEU A 556 -9.65 -7.70 -10.48
CA LEU A 556 -9.64 -9.15 -10.65
C LEU A 556 -8.51 -9.62 -11.57
N SER A 557 -8.17 -8.85 -12.62
CA SER A 557 -7.03 -9.18 -13.48
C SER A 557 -5.72 -9.23 -12.70
N PHE A 558 -5.52 -8.31 -11.77
CA PHE A 558 -4.34 -8.27 -10.91
C PHE A 558 -4.32 -9.45 -9.93
N GLY A 559 -5.46 -9.75 -9.31
CA GLY A 559 -5.59 -10.91 -8.40
C GLY A 559 -5.37 -12.24 -9.12
N LEU A 560 -5.92 -12.41 -10.33
CA LEU A 560 -5.73 -13.62 -11.13
C LEU A 560 -4.29 -13.76 -11.63
N LEU A 561 -3.65 -12.66 -12.01
CA LEU A 561 -2.23 -12.66 -12.40
C LEU A 561 -1.34 -13.09 -11.22
N ASP A 562 -1.55 -12.49 -10.05
CA ASP A 562 -0.85 -12.85 -8.82
C ASP A 562 -0.99 -14.33 -8.50
N MET A 563 -2.21 -14.82 -8.48
CA MET A 563 -2.49 -16.23 -8.18
C MET A 563 -1.94 -17.18 -9.24
N ALA A 564 -1.98 -16.82 -10.51
CA ALA A 564 -1.41 -17.63 -11.58
C ALA A 564 0.10 -17.83 -11.39
N TRP A 565 0.85 -16.79 -11.08
CA TRP A 565 2.28 -16.87 -10.79
C TRP A 565 2.58 -17.72 -9.56
N HIS A 566 1.77 -17.63 -8.51
CA HIS A 566 2.07 -18.22 -7.21
C HIS A 566 1.40 -19.58 -6.97
N THR A 567 0.57 -20.05 -7.89
CA THR A 567 0.02 -21.42 -7.90
C THR A 567 0.78 -22.36 -8.84
N LEU A 568 1.86 -21.91 -9.46
CA LEU A 568 2.75 -22.78 -10.22
C LEU A 568 3.31 -23.88 -9.32
N GLU A 569 3.27 -25.14 -9.81
CA GLU A 569 3.79 -26.32 -9.12
C GLU A 569 5.08 -26.85 -9.77
N GLN A 570 5.46 -26.26 -10.91
CA GLN A 570 6.70 -26.56 -11.64
C GLN A 570 7.44 -25.26 -11.97
N PRO A 571 8.78 -25.30 -12.07
CA PRO A 571 9.57 -24.14 -12.50
C PRO A 571 9.08 -23.58 -13.83
N PHE A 572 9.04 -22.26 -13.93
CA PHE A 572 8.62 -21.54 -15.13
C PHE A 572 9.84 -21.07 -15.94
N ASP A 573 9.88 -21.44 -17.21
CA ASP A 573 10.89 -21.00 -18.17
C ASP A 573 10.25 -20.58 -19.51
N GLY A 574 8.98 -20.19 -19.47
CA GLY A 574 8.22 -19.77 -20.64
C GLY A 574 8.31 -18.28 -20.93
N ASP A 575 7.48 -17.82 -21.85
CA ASP A 575 7.30 -16.42 -22.19
C ASP A 575 6.43 -15.73 -21.14
N VAL A 576 6.97 -14.68 -20.49
CA VAL A 576 6.29 -13.93 -19.42
C VAL A 576 5.05 -13.21 -19.95
N ALA A 577 5.13 -12.62 -21.14
CA ALA A 577 3.99 -11.90 -21.73
C ALA A 577 2.83 -12.85 -22.06
N ALA A 578 3.12 -13.98 -22.64
CA ALA A 578 2.10 -14.99 -22.95
C ALA A 578 1.46 -15.57 -21.69
N PHE A 579 2.25 -15.80 -20.64
CA PHE A 579 1.75 -16.24 -19.34
C PHE A 579 0.78 -15.24 -18.71
N GLU A 580 1.18 -13.98 -18.67
CA GLU A 580 0.37 -12.90 -18.10
C GLU A 580 -0.97 -12.77 -18.83
N LYS A 581 -0.96 -12.73 -20.16
CA LYS A 581 -2.17 -12.64 -20.98
C LYS A 581 -3.13 -13.82 -20.77
N LYS A 582 -2.59 -15.02 -20.63
CA LYS A 582 -3.40 -16.19 -20.31
C LYS A 582 -4.01 -16.09 -18.92
N ALA A 583 -3.25 -15.58 -17.93
CA ALA A 583 -3.70 -15.49 -16.54
C ALA A 583 -4.90 -14.57 -16.37
N TRP A 584 -4.91 -13.42 -17.02
CA TRP A 584 -6.01 -12.45 -16.89
C TRP A 584 -7.06 -12.48 -18.02
N ALA A 585 -6.91 -13.40 -19.00
CA ALA A 585 -7.84 -13.51 -20.12
C ALA A 585 -9.34 -13.49 -19.73
N PRO A 586 -9.77 -14.12 -18.63
CA PRO A 586 -11.18 -14.07 -18.23
C PRO A 586 -11.72 -12.66 -17.93
N THR A 587 -10.85 -11.71 -17.62
CA THR A 587 -11.23 -10.33 -17.24
C THR A 587 -11.22 -9.36 -18.42
N VAL A 588 -10.72 -9.75 -19.58
CA VAL A 588 -10.56 -8.90 -20.76
C VAL A 588 -11.91 -8.49 -21.33
N ILE A 589 -12.12 -7.19 -21.56
CA ILE A 589 -13.35 -6.63 -22.13
C ILE A 589 -13.10 -5.75 -23.36
N MET A 590 -11.84 -5.45 -23.68
CA MET A 590 -11.46 -4.62 -24.80
C MET A 590 -10.26 -5.22 -25.55
N PRO A 591 -9.95 -4.75 -26.76
CA PRO A 591 -8.84 -5.28 -27.54
C PRO A 591 -7.52 -5.23 -26.76
N GLU A 592 -6.72 -6.29 -26.87
CA GLU A 592 -5.41 -6.37 -26.23
C GLU A 592 -4.35 -5.62 -27.05
N VAL A 593 -3.37 -5.07 -26.34
CA VAL A 593 -2.17 -4.47 -26.89
C VAL A 593 -1.00 -5.42 -26.62
N PRO A 594 -0.36 -5.99 -27.64
CA PRO A 594 0.61 -7.10 -27.46
C PRO A 594 1.74 -6.83 -26.47
N GLU A 595 2.32 -5.61 -26.49
CA GLU A 595 3.43 -5.22 -25.63
C GLU A 595 3.03 -4.62 -24.29
N ALA A 596 1.73 -4.47 -24.04
CA ALA A 596 1.24 -3.97 -22.76
C ALA A 596 1.27 -5.07 -21.69
N LEU A 597 2.13 -4.92 -20.70
CA LEU A 597 2.26 -5.81 -19.57
C LEU A 597 2.11 -5.04 -18.26
N MET A 598 1.37 -5.63 -17.31
CA MET A 598 1.27 -5.12 -15.95
C MET A 598 2.38 -5.68 -15.06
N GLY A 599 2.72 -6.95 -15.25
CA GLY A 599 3.62 -7.70 -14.37
C GLY A 599 5.00 -7.08 -14.23
N THR A 600 5.58 -6.54 -15.29
CA THR A 600 6.95 -6.00 -15.29
C THR A 600 7.14 -4.73 -14.45
N SER A 601 6.04 -4.10 -14.03
CA SER A 601 6.04 -2.97 -13.09
C SER A 601 5.17 -3.20 -11.86
N PHE A 602 4.69 -4.45 -11.68
CA PHE A 602 3.77 -4.80 -10.60
C PHE A 602 4.50 -5.05 -9.27
N GLY A 603 4.96 -3.97 -8.68
CA GLY A 603 5.71 -4.01 -7.41
C GLY A 603 4.97 -4.67 -6.26
N HIS A 604 3.63 -4.53 -6.16
CA HIS A 604 2.83 -5.15 -5.10
C HIS A 604 3.15 -6.64 -4.90
N ILE A 605 3.23 -7.40 -5.99
CA ILE A 605 3.43 -8.86 -5.92
C ILE A 605 4.88 -9.31 -6.09
N PHE A 606 5.75 -8.49 -6.70
CA PHE A 606 7.13 -8.90 -6.94
C PHE A 606 8.14 -8.31 -5.98
N SER A 607 7.89 -7.13 -5.43
CA SER A 607 8.78 -6.46 -4.48
C SER A 607 8.08 -6.11 -3.16
N GLY A 608 6.77 -5.89 -3.19
CA GLY A 608 5.96 -5.62 -2.02
C GLY A 608 5.48 -6.88 -1.29
N GLY A 609 4.68 -6.70 -0.27
CA GLY A 609 4.17 -7.76 0.59
C GLY A 609 2.89 -8.46 0.11
N TYR A 610 2.55 -8.37 -1.20
CA TYR A 610 1.28 -8.88 -1.75
C TYR A 610 1.42 -10.12 -2.63
N ALA A 611 2.55 -10.83 -2.58
CA ALA A 611 2.73 -12.10 -3.29
C ALA A 611 1.70 -13.14 -2.80
N ALA A 612 0.88 -13.67 -3.71
CA ALA A 612 -0.32 -14.47 -3.42
C ALA A 612 -1.29 -13.76 -2.45
N GLY A 613 -1.29 -12.44 -2.43
CA GLY A 613 -2.03 -11.61 -1.48
C GLY A 613 -2.81 -10.46 -2.11
N TYR A 614 -2.71 -10.22 -3.41
CA TYR A 614 -3.40 -9.11 -4.06
C TYR A 614 -4.94 -9.23 -3.99
N TYR A 615 -5.47 -10.44 -3.96
CA TYR A 615 -6.90 -10.69 -3.71
C TYR A 615 -7.40 -10.01 -2.42
N GLY A 616 -6.50 -9.71 -1.49
CA GLY A 616 -6.78 -9.09 -0.21
C GLY A 616 -7.54 -7.77 -0.33
N TYR A 617 -7.32 -7.01 -1.40
CA TYR A 617 -8.10 -5.81 -1.71
C TYR A 617 -9.58 -6.10 -1.94
N LYS A 618 -9.90 -7.14 -2.70
CA LYS A 618 -11.29 -7.55 -2.92
C LYS A 618 -11.88 -8.28 -1.72
N TRP A 619 -11.08 -9.06 -1.02
CA TRP A 619 -11.48 -9.69 0.23
C TRP A 619 -11.89 -8.64 1.28
N ALA A 620 -11.03 -7.65 1.50
CA ALA A 620 -11.30 -6.56 2.44
C ALA A 620 -12.43 -5.64 1.95
N GLU A 621 -12.64 -5.50 0.65
CA GLU A 621 -13.77 -4.72 0.11
C GLU A 621 -15.13 -5.37 0.43
N VAL A 622 -15.20 -6.69 0.45
CA VAL A 622 -16.38 -7.41 0.98
C VAL A 622 -16.59 -7.08 2.46
N LEU A 623 -15.52 -7.09 3.25
CA LEU A 623 -15.57 -6.74 4.67
C LEU A 623 -16.00 -5.27 4.88
N ASP A 624 -15.39 -4.35 4.13
CA ASP A 624 -15.65 -2.92 4.28
C ASP A 624 -17.10 -2.55 3.93
N ALA A 625 -17.62 -3.11 2.84
CA ALA A 625 -19.00 -2.86 2.42
C ALA A 625 -20.01 -3.35 3.48
N ASP A 626 -19.77 -4.53 4.04
CA ASP A 626 -20.60 -5.09 5.10
C ASP A 626 -20.45 -4.29 6.42
N ALA A 627 -19.23 -3.91 6.80
CA ALA A 627 -18.98 -3.09 7.99
C ALA A 627 -19.59 -1.69 7.88
N PHE A 628 -19.42 -1.02 6.71
CA PHE A 628 -20.00 0.31 6.51
C PHE A 628 -21.52 0.30 6.48
N SER A 629 -22.16 -0.81 6.13
CA SER A 629 -23.62 -0.95 6.21
C SER A 629 -24.15 -0.69 7.61
N VAL A 630 -23.36 -0.96 8.66
CA VAL A 630 -23.71 -0.64 10.06
C VAL A 630 -23.77 0.88 10.27
N PHE A 631 -22.76 1.61 9.75
CA PHE A 631 -22.77 3.08 9.79
C PHE A 631 -23.94 3.66 8.99
N LYS A 632 -24.22 3.12 7.80
CA LYS A 632 -25.38 3.56 6.98
C LYS A 632 -26.70 3.41 7.73
N SER A 633 -26.88 2.30 8.44
CA SER A 633 -28.14 2.01 9.16
C SER A 633 -28.32 2.82 10.44
N LYS A 634 -27.23 3.18 11.13
CA LYS A 634 -27.27 3.85 12.44
C LYS A 634 -26.85 5.32 12.39
N GLY A 635 -26.35 5.80 11.24
CA GLY A 635 -25.81 7.13 11.04
C GLY A 635 -24.30 7.11 10.79
N ILE A 636 -23.84 7.76 9.71
CA ILE A 636 -22.43 7.74 9.28
C ILE A 636 -21.47 8.41 10.26
N PHE A 637 -21.96 9.24 11.16
CA PHE A 637 -21.19 9.86 12.25
C PHE A 637 -21.59 9.31 13.65
N ASN A 638 -22.23 8.16 13.70
CA ASN A 638 -22.65 7.56 14.96
C ASN A 638 -21.43 7.19 15.80
N LYS A 639 -21.32 7.81 16.97
CA LYS A 639 -20.16 7.65 17.87
C LYS A 639 -20.08 6.27 18.53
N GLU A 640 -21.20 5.59 18.75
CA GLU A 640 -21.20 4.25 19.33
C GLU A 640 -20.68 3.22 18.32
N VAL A 641 -21.10 3.33 17.05
CA VAL A 641 -20.59 2.48 15.96
C VAL A 641 -19.10 2.74 15.75
N ALA A 642 -18.68 4.01 15.69
CA ALA A 642 -17.28 4.40 15.56
C ALA A 642 -16.44 3.86 16.72
N LYS A 643 -16.92 4.01 17.97
CA LYS A 643 -16.25 3.46 19.15
C LYS A 643 -16.12 1.95 19.09
N SER A 644 -17.16 1.23 18.69
CA SER A 644 -17.12 -0.23 18.51
C SER A 644 -16.10 -0.64 17.45
N PHE A 645 -16.01 0.07 16.34
CA PHE A 645 -15.01 -0.18 15.31
C PHE A 645 -13.58 0.10 15.81
N ARG A 646 -13.38 1.21 16.53
CA ARG A 646 -12.11 1.53 17.19
C ARG A 646 -11.69 0.44 18.19
N ASP A 647 -12.58 0.08 19.11
CA ASP A 647 -12.26 -0.82 20.24
C ASP A 647 -12.05 -2.26 19.77
N ASN A 648 -12.79 -2.73 18.77
CA ASN A 648 -12.73 -4.11 18.30
C ASN A 648 -11.75 -4.33 17.15
N ILE A 649 -11.45 -3.31 16.34
CA ILE A 649 -10.63 -3.44 15.13
C ILE A 649 -9.40 -2.54 15.18
N LEU A 650 -9.58 -1.21 15.18
CA LEU A 650 -8.46 -0.28 15.04
C LEU A 650 -7.44 -0.35 16.17
N SER A 651 -7.90 -0.48 17.42
CA SER A 651 -7.02 -0.54 18.58
C SER A 651 -6.34 -1.91 18.78
N LYS A 652 -6.91 -2.95 18.18
CA LYS A 652 -6.48 -4.34 18.42
C LYS A 652 -5.32 -4.78 17.56
N GLY A 653 -5.15 -4.21 16.34
CA GLY A 653 -4.12 -4.70 15.44
C GLY A 653 -4.22 -6.21 15.23
N GLY A 654 -3.08 -6.89 15.34
CA GLY A 654 -2.95 -8.35 15.23
C GLY A 654 -3.02 -9.12 16.55
N THR A 655 -3.52 -8.53 17.63
CA THR A 655 -3.55 -9.16 18.97
C THR A 655 -4.51 -10.33 19.09
N GLU A 656 -5.46 -10.46 18.17
CA GLU A 656 -6.41 -11.55 18.08
C GLU A 656 -6.65 -11.93 16.61
N ASP A 657 -7.27 -13.09 16.38
CA ASP A 657 -7.68 -13.51 15.04
C ASP A 657 -8.65 -12.46 14.42
N PRO A 658 -8.40 -12.00 13.19
CA PRO A 658 -9.21 -10.95 12.57
C PRO A 658 -10.67 -11.35 12.35
N ALA A 659 -10.99 -12.63 12.14
CA ALA A 659 -12.37 -13.10 12.02
C ALA A 659 -13.13 -12.92 13.34
N VAL A 660 -12.47 -13.15 14.47
CA VAL A 660 -13.03 -12.92 15.81
C VAL A 660 -13.28 -11.43 16.05
N LEU A 661 -12.31 -10.57 15.70
CA LEU A 661 -12.43 -9.12 15.85
C LEU A 661 -13.57 -8.57 14.98
N TYR A 662 -13.63 -9.00 13.72
CA TYR A 662 -14.67 -8.59 12.79
C TYR A 662 -16.07 -8.98 13.29
N LYS A 663 -16.25 -10.22 13.68
CA LYS A 663 -17.53 -10.73 14.20
C LYS A 663 -17.98 -10.01 15.48
N ARG A 664 -17.02 -9.64 16.33
CA ARG A 664 -17.31 -8.86 17.55
C ARG A 664 -17.86 -7.47 17.22
N PHE A 665 -17.33 -6.82 16.16
CA PHE A 665 -17.87 -5.55 15.67
C PHE A 665 -19.19 -5.73 14.92
N ARG A 666 -19.21 -6.66 13.96
CA ARG A 666 -20.33 -6.80 13.01
C ARG A 666 -21.54 -7.57 13.56
N GLY A 667 -21.28 -8.52 14.45
CA GLY A 667 -22.30 -9.42 15.01
C GLY A 667 -22.62 -10.64 14.15
N GLN A 668 -22.02 -10.75 12.96
CA GLN A 668 -22.22 -11.86 12.02
C GLN A 668 -21.01 -12.03 11.12
N GLU A 669 -20.96 -13.14 10.37
CA GLU A 669 -19.99 -13.36 9.30
C GLU A 669 -20.25 -12.39 8.12
N PRO A 670 -19.22 -11.94 7.40
CA PRO A 670 -19.38 -11.08 6.24
C PRO A 670 -20.02 -11.85 5.07
N THR A 671 -20.77 -11.11 4.23
CA THR A 671 -21.32 -11.62 2.98
C THR A 671 -20.99 -10.70 1.83
N ILE A 672 -20.94 -11.23 0.61
CA ILE A 672 -20.71 -10.44 -0.62
C ILE A 672 -21.89 -9.49 -0.92
N ASP A 673 -23.06 -9.72 -0.35
CA ASP A 673 -24.28 -9.01 -0.68
C ASP A 673 -24.18 -7.50 -0.47
N ALA A 674 -23.57 -7.05 0.63
CA ALA A 674 -23.39 -5.63 0.88
C ALA A 674 -22.57 -4.93 -0.22
N LEU A 675 -21.54 -5.57 -0.75
CA LEU A 675 -20.74 -5.07 -1.87
C LEU A 675 -21.58 -4.98 -3.16
N LEU A 676 -22.33 -6.03 -3.47
CA LEU A 676 -23.18 -6.05 -4.67
C LEU A 676 -24.29 -5.00 -4.59
N ILE A 677 -24.86 -4.78 -3.41
CA ILE A 677 -25.87 -3.73 -3.18
C ILE A 677 -25.22 -2.34 -3.34
N ARG A 678 -24.06 -2.11 -2.73
CA ARG A 678 -23.33 -0.84 -2.85
C ARG A 678 -23.05 -0.48 -4.31
N ASN A 679 -22.70 -1.44 -5.14
CA ASN A 679 -22.42 -1.24 -6.56
C ASN A 679 -23.67 -1.33 -7.47
N GLY A 680 -24.87 -1.41 -6.89
CA GLY A 680 -26.13 -1.42 -7.64
C GLY A 680 -26.38 -2.69 -8.47
N ILE A 681 -25.68 -3.77 -8.19
CA ILE A 681 -25.79 -5.06 -8.90
C ILE A 681 -26.92 -5.91 -8.31
N LYS A 682 -27.05 -5.86 -6.99
CA LYS A 682 -28.13 -6.51 -6.25
C LYS A 682 -29.03 -5.42 -5.61
N LYS A 683 -30.35 -5.67 -5.60
CA LYS A 683 -31.32 -4.77 -4.95
C LYS A 683 -31.49 -5.07 -3.48
#